data_8f0a9c9857c5a72c2c4f052b843aa799
#
_entry.id   8f0a9c9857c5a72c2c4f052b843aa799
#
_cell.length_a   1.000
_cell.length_b   1.000
_cell.length_c   1.000
_cell.angle_alpha   90.00
_cell.angle_beta   90.00
_cell.angle_gamma   90.00
#
_symmetry.space_group_name_H-M   'P 1'
#
loop_
_entity.id
_entity.type
_entity.pdbx_description
1 polymer ?
#
loop_
_entity_poly.entity_id
_entity_poly.type
_entity_poly.pdbx_seq_one_letter_code
_entity_poly.pdbx_strand_id
1 'polypeptide(L)'
;MTRFGEKLDQLNVTADMLRGQDLNALAAALRATRGRRTTVVASGGSVVPAHFLARCRETLFGEPTTIVTPMEIVLGGGDLDRHSVWIISAGADNPDTVAAVLAAQARGASDVAIITRNPAGAALAALGQGGGVHLVPVADHKDGFLATHSLVSTVGALLIASDLASEDPVGSGISERWGEAVRKVTSPDMRSAHAVAFAGLCVDHTVLLAADPRAAGVAVLLDTSIWEAALCSVQRTDLRNFAHGRHALLHHRPDQVRLLALTGVESRETWLRIDRLVPRQVARSTVDLGDCGRYRNAVGIVDALGIVEAIGRAVGIDPGKPGIADFGRELYSDDSLLGLARVLSPCIRQKRDALASRGDPEFAEIDSIVTDAERRSSLAGAPVGGIVLDYDGTIVSTADRYELPSSDLVAEIIRLKSAGVEVAIATGRGGSAGEDLRRVLPEAMHASVLVGYYNGGHVVPLSVDLRAQPPTSDEAVASAGAALGADVDLASRCRLKVGAVQITITPDRPGEIDELLLRIEKMQEVLEGKLRVARSGHSIDVVVAHASKMTVVEALRARMRAGHQILTFGDSGARGGNDCELLSREFGISVGTVCGRAGGSHSLFGTRIIGPQALVKVLGAIRRTEDGDMCLNLPDLHLDNAV
;
A
#
# COMPACT_ATOMS: atom_id res chain seq x y z
N MET A 1 -44.31 -6.96 -16.10
CA MET A 1 -42.87 -6.88 -16.39
C MET A 1 -42.21 -6.32 -15.13
N THR A 2 -41.10 -6.89 -14.72
CA THR A 2 -40.35 -6.38 -13.55
C THR A 2 -39.53 -5.15 -13.91
N ARG A 3 -39.21 -4.28 -12.96
CA ARG A 3 -38.33 -3.10 -13.24
C ARG A 3 -36.94 -3.54 -13.73
N PHE A 4 -36.45 -4.67 -13.22
CA PHE A 4 -35.18 -5.23 -13.69
C PHE A 4 -35.27 -5.65 -15.14
N GLY A 5 -36.35 -6.36 -15.53
CA GLY A 5 -36.59 -6.76 -16.91
C GLY A 5 -36.69 -5.57 -17.88
N GLU A 6 -37.35 -4.47 -17.50
CA GLU A 6 -37.40 -3.23 -18.28
C GLU A 6 -36.02 -2.63 -18.55
N LYS A 7 -35.08 -2.74 -17.55
CA LYS A 7 -33.69 -2.31 -17.75
C LYS A 7 -32.96 -3.22 -18.74
N LEU A 8 -33.14 -4.55 -18.62
CA LEU A 8 -32.51 -5.50 -19.54
C LEU A 8 -32.93 -5.28 -20.99
N ASP A 9 -34.20 -4.90 -21.24
CA ASP A 9 -34.72 -4.60 -22.59
C ASP A 9 -34.02 -3.42 -23.26
N GLN A 10 -33.38 -2.53 -22.48
CA GLN A 10 -32.74 -1.30 -22.97
C GLN A 10 -31.20 -1.36 -22.97
N LEU A 11 -30.58 -2.44 -22.51
CA LEU A 11 -29.12 -2.56 -22.43
C LEU A 11 -28.42 -2.46 -23.79
N ASN A 12 -29.08 -2.92 -24.85
CA ASN A 12 -28.57 -2.79 -26.21
C ASN A 12 -28.36 -1.33 -26.62
N VAL A 13 -29.19 -0.41 -26.16
CA VAL A 13 -29.03 1.04 -26.44
C VAL A 13 -27.74 1.55 -25.82
N THR A 14 -27.45 1.19 -24.55
CA THR A 14 -26.18 1.54 -23.90
C THR A 14 -24.98 0.89 -24.59
N ALA A 15 -25.10 -0.37 -25.00
CA ALA A 15 -24.02 -1.04 -25.73
C ALA A 15 -23.72 -0.36 -27.07
N ASP A 16 -24.77 0.08 -27.79
CA ASP A 16 -24.64 0.77 -29.07
C ASP A 16 -24.04 2.18 -28.94
N MET A 17 -24.20 2.85 -27.80
CA MET A 17 -23.54 4.16 -27.52
C MET A 17 -22.01 4.07 -27.53
N LEU A 18 -21.43 2.91 -27.31
CA LEU A 18 -19.98 2.71 -27.38
C LEU A 18 -19.42 2.67 -28.80
N ARG A 19 -20.26 2.54 -29.84
CA ARG A 19 -19.82 2.49 -31.25
C ARG A 19 -19.32 3.88 -31.63
N GLY A 20 -19.11 4.76 -31.37
CA GLY A 20 -18.56 6.05 -31.77
C GLY A 20 -17.74 6.73 -30.71
N GLN A 21 -17.54 6.04 -29.59
CA GLN A 21 -16.76 6.60 -28.49
C GLN A 21 -15.26 6.49 -28.77
N ASP A 22 -14.56 7.57 -28.56
CA ASP A 22 -13.09 7.54 -28.53
C ASP A 22 -12.61 6.96 -27.19
N LEU A 23 -12.16 5.72 -27.23
CA LEU A 23 -11.60 4.99 -26.09
C LEU A 23 -10.07 4.91 -26.13
N ASN A 24 -9.41 5.69 -26.99
CA ASN A 24 -7.94 5.68 -27.11
C ASN A 24 -7.24 6.11 -25.81
N ALA A 25 -7.80 7.07 -25.08
CA ALA A 25 -7.26 7.48 -23.78
C ALA A 25 -7.33 6.34 -22.74
N LEU A 26 -8.45 5.62 -22.70
CA LEU A 26 -8.60 4.45 -21.82
C LEU A 26 -7.66 3.31 -22.24
N ALA A 27 -7.51 3.06 -23.54
CA ALA A 27 -6.57 2.07 -24.08
C ALA A 27 -5.11 2.43 -23.79
N ALA A 28 -4.76 3.71 -23.90
CA ALA A 28 -3.41 4.20 -23.56
C ALA A 28 -3.13 4.06 -22.07
N ALA A 29 -4.08 4.41 -21.21
CA ALA A 29 -3.97 4.22 -19.76
C ALA A 29 -3.81 2.73 -19.40
N LEU A 30 -4.57 1.84 -20.05
CA LEU A 30 -4.44 0.40 -19.85
C LEU A 30 -3.05 -0.10 -20.27
N ARG A 31 -2.52 0.33 -21.42
CA ARG A 31 -1.15 0.00 -21.86
C ARG A 31 -0.09 0.49 -20.87
N ALA A 32 -0.27 1.67 -20.30
CA ALA A 32 0.64 2.25 -19.33
C ALA A 32 0.76 1.43 -18.02
N THR A 33 -0.18 0.51 -17.77
CA THR A 33 -0.10 -0.41 -16.63
C THR A 33 0.85 -1.59 -16.85
N ARG A 34 1.34 -1.83 -18.08
CA ARG A 34 2.26 -2.94 -18.39
C ARG A 34 3.55 -2.80 -17.58
N GLY A 35 3.97 -3.86 -16.91
CA GLY A 35 5.13 -3.88 -16.01
C GLY A 35 4.93 -3.20 -14.66
N ARG A 36 3.72 -2.69 -14.38
CA ARG A 36 3.40 -2.02 -13.10
C ARG A 36 2.49 -2.88 -12.24
N ARG A 37 2.72 -2.87 -10.93
CA ARG A 37 1.74 -3.41 -9.99
C ARG A 37 0.45 -2.62 -10.13
N THR A 38 -0.67 -3.31 -10.29
CA THR A 38 -1.97 -2.66 -10.50
C THR A 38 -2.94 -3.08 -9.40
N THR A 39 -3.54 -2.09 -8.78
CA THR A 39 -4.58 -2.25 -7.76
C THR A 39 -5.87 -1.64 -8.28
N VAL A 40 -6.97 -2.39 -8.24
CA VAL A 40 -8.30 -1.91 -8.61
C VAL A 40 -9.16 -1.83 -7.37
N VAL A 41 -9.73 -0.65 -7.11
CA VAL A 41 -10.61 -0.40 -5.97
C VAL A 41 -12.05 -0.34 -6.46
N ALA A 42 -12.91 -1.15 -5.88
CA ALA A 42 -14.33 -1.19 -6.23
C ALA A 42 -15.17 -1.76 -5.08
N SER A 43 -16.46 -1.43 -5.06
CA SER A 43 -17.46 -1.98 -4.13
C SER A 43 -18.79 -2.21 -4.84
N GLY A 44 -19.67 -3.03 -4.25
CA GLY A 44 -20.96 -3.38 -4.81
C GLY A 44 -20.86 -3.89 -6.25
N GLY A 45 -21.80 -3.50 -7.11
CA GLY A 45 -21.82 -3.91 -8.51
C GLY A 45 -20.56 -3.52 -9.31
N SER A 46 -19.77 -2.53 -8.86
CA SER A 46 -18.52 -2.12 -9.51
C SER A 46 -17.36 -3.13 -9.34
N VAL A 47 -17.47 -4.10 -8.44
CA VAL A 47 -16.50 -5.19 -8.30
C VAL A 47 -16.47 -6.07 -9.56
N VAL A 48 -17.59 -6.19 -10.27
CA VAL A 48 -17.69 -6.99 -11.49
C VAL A 48 -16.77 -6.46 -12.62
N PRO A 49 -16.85 -5.18 -13.04
CA PRO A 49 -15.92 -4.65 -14.01
C PRO A 49 -14.48 -4.57 -13.48
N ALA A 50 -14.24 -4.55 -12.16
CA ALA A 50 -12.90 -4.68 -11.59
C ALA A 50 -12.29 -6.06 -11.89
N HIS A 51 -13.04 -7.13 -11.71
CA HIS A 51 -12.62 -8.48 -12.12
C HIS A 51 -12.46 -8.62 -13.64
N PHE A 52 -13.29 -7.91 -14.40
CA PHE A 52 -13.14 -7.89 -15.86
C PHE A 52 -11.87 -7.15 -16.30
N LEU A 53 -11.54 -6.01 -15.69
CA LEU A 53 -10.27 -5.30 -15.92
C LEU A 53 -9.06 -6.18 -15.58
N ALA A 54 -9.11 -6.90 -14.45
CA ALA A 54 -8.07 -7.86 -14.09
C ALA A 54 -7.90 -8.94 -15.17
N ARG A 55 -9.00 -9.47 -15.71
CA ARG A 55 -8.96 -10.44 -16.82
C ARG A 55 -8.39 -9.83 -18.12
N CYS A 56 -8.72 -8.58 -18.42
CA CYS A 56 -8.14 -7.88 -19.56
C CYS A 56 -6.61 -7.77 -19.43
N ARG A 57 -6.10 -7.37 -18.27
CA ARG A 57 -4.65 -7.24 -18.04
C ARG A 57 -3.93 -8.59 -18.08
N GLU A 58 -4.53 -9.61 -17.47
CA GLU A 58 -3.98 -10.97 -17.52
C GLU A 58 -3.85 -11.49 -18.95
N THR A 59 -4.87 -11.27 -19.78
CA THR A 59 -4.84 -11.72 -21.18
C THR A 59 -3.97 -10.89 -22.09
N LEU A 60 -3.76 -9.60 -21.77
CA LEU A 60 -2.91 -8.70 -22.57
C LEU A 60 -1.44 -8.82 -22.21
N PHE A 61 -1.13 -8.93 -20.93
CA PHE A 61 0.23 -8.73 -20.41
C PHE A 61 0.75 -9.94 -19.61
N GLY A 62 -0.09 -10.93 -19.31
CA GLY A 62 0.26 -12.02 -18.40
C GLY A 62 0.39 -11.58 -16.94
N GLU A 63 -0.16 -10.42 -16.56
CA GLU A 63 0.09 -9.79 -15.28
C GLU A 63 -1.11 -9.88 -14.32
N PRO A 64 -0.87 -10.24 -13.05
CA PRO A 64 -1.91 -10.25 -12.04
C PRO A 64 -2.36 -8.83 -11.67
N THR A 65 -3.57 -8.72 -11.15
CA THR A 65 -4.15 -7.47 -10.66
C THR A 65 -4.76 -7.72 -9.29
N THR A 66 -4.43 -6.87 -8.33
CA THR A 66 -5.03 -6.91 -6.99
C THR A 66 -6.35 -6.14 -7.00
N ILE A 67 -7.43 -6.77 -6.54
CA ILE A 67 -8.74 -6.12 -6.39
C ILE A 67 -8.98 -5.95 -4.90
N VAL A 68 -9.33 -4.73 -4.48
CA VAL A 68 -9.56 -4.36 -3.08
C VAL A 68 -10.83 -3.51 -2.95
N THR A 69 -11.41 -3.52 -1.77
CA THR A 69 -12.51 -2.62 -1.40
C THR A 69 -11.98 -1.24 -0.97
N PRO A 70 -12.83 -0.19 -0.92
CA PRO A 70 -12.46 1.09 -0.32
C PRO A 70 -11.93 0.95 1.12
N MET A 71 -12.51 0.06 1.92
CA MET A 71 -12.05 -0.18 3.29
C MET A 71 -10.64 -0.80 3.33
N GLU A 72 -10.36 -1.76 2.44
CA GLU A 72 -9.03 -2.39 2.35
C GLU A 72 -7.95 -1.40 1.92
N ILE A 73 -8.21 -0.48 0.99
CA ILE A 73 -7.21 0.52 0.61
C ILE A 73 -7.02 1.59 1.68
N VAL A 74 -8.07 1.97 2.40
CA VAL A 74 -7.98 2.93 3.52
C VAL A 74 -7.19 2.33 4.68
N LEU A 75 -7.49 1.09 5.09
CA LEU A 75 -6.84 0.43 6.22
C LEU A 75 -5.50 -0.22 5.85
N GLY A 76 -5.24 -0.44 4.57
CA GLY A 76 -4.01 -1.09 4.09
C GLY A 76 -2.75 -0.35 4.49
N GLY A 77 -1.68 -1.11 4.77
CA GLY A 77 -0.33 -0.60 5.00
C GLY A 77 0.50 -0.54 3.71
N GLY A 78 1.71 0.01 3.83
CA GLY A 78 2.69 0.09 2.75
C GLY A 78 2.41 1.18 1.71
N ASP A 79 3.42 1.45 0.90
CA ASP A 79 3.37 2.47 -0.14
C ASP A 79 2.80 1.95 -1.45
N LEU A 80 2.18 2.84 -2.20
CA LEU A 80 1.67 2.59 -3.56
C LEU A 80 2.43 3.39 -4.63
N ASP A 81 3.64 3.87 -4.33
CA ASP A 81 4.48 4.71 -5.21
C ASP A 81 4.74 4.10 -6.58
N ARG A 82 4.77 2.75 -6.67
CA ARG A 82 4.98 1.99 -7.91
C ARG A 82 3.72 1.31 -8.43
N HIS A 83 2.55 1.64 -7.86
CA HIS A 83 1.28 1.06 -8.27
C HIS A 83 0.54 1.98 -9.24
N SER A 84 -0.10 1.39 -10.25
CA SER A 84 -1.22 1.99 -10.95
C SER A 84 -2.49 1.65 -10.17
N VAL A 85 -3.21 2.65 -9.68
CA VAL A 85 -4.44 2.47 -8.90
C VAL A 85 -5.63 2.86 -9.77
N TRP A 86 -6.56 1.93 -9.94
CA TRP A 86 -7.78 2.13 -10.69
C TRP A 86 -8.99 2.10 -9.75
N ILE A 87 -9.84 3.09 -9.82
CA ILE A 87 -11.07 3.17 -9.04
C ILE A 87 -12.24 3.04 -9.99
N ILE A 88 -13.09 2.05 -9.79
CA ILE A 88 -14.29 1.85 -10.61
C ILE A 88 -15.51 2.16 -9.76
N SER A 89 -16.25 3.20 -10.15
CA SER A 89 -17.47 3.63 -9.46
C SER A 89 -18.44 4.27 -10.44
N ALA A 90 -19.64 3.73 -10.57
CA ALA A 90 -20.65 4.24 -11.48
C ALA A 90 -21.01 5.70 -11.20
N GLY A 91 -21.19 6.08 -9.95
CA GLY A 91 -21.53 7.43 -9.51
C GLY A 91 -20.34 8.31 -9.16
N ALA A 92 -19.26 7.73 -8.69
CA ALA A 92 -18.07 8.41 -8.16
C ALA A 92 -18.39 9.50 -7.10
N ASP A 93 -19.52 9.37 -6.41
CA ASP A 93 -20.07 10.33 -5.43
C ASP A 93 -20.22 9.76 -4.02
N ASN A 94 -20.16 8.42 -3.87
CA ASN A 94 -20.22 7.76 -2.58
C ASN A 94 -19.01 8.13 -1.72
N PRO A 95 -19.18 8.42 -0.41
CA PRO A 95 -18.09 8.74 0.52
C PRO A 95 -16.93 7.74 0.50
N ASP A 96 -17.22 6.44 0.37
CA ASP A 96 -16.19 5.39 0.31
C ASP A 96 -15.30 5.52 -0.94
N THR A 97 -15.86 5.96 -2.08
CA THR A 97 -15.08 6.21 -3.30
C THR A 97 -14.14 7.39 -3.12
N VAL A 98 -14.60 8.44 -2.44
CA VAL A 98 -13.76 9.61 -2.08
C VAL A 98 -12.66 9.17 -1.12
N ALA A 99 -13.00 8.37 -0.11
CA ALA A 99 -12.03 7.80 0.83
C ALA A 99 -10.94 6.98 0.14
N ALA A 100 -11.32 6.19 -0.88
CA ALA A 100 -10.37 5.40 -1.67
C ALA A 100 -9.39 6.27 -2.46
N VAL A 101 -9.85 7.38 -3.06
CA VAL A 101 -8.98 8.36 -3.75
C VAL A 101 -7.97 8.94 -2.77
N LEU A 102 -8.45 9.48 -1.63
CA LEU A 102 -7.60 10.08 -0.61
C LEU A 102 -6.57 9.07 -0.07
N ALA A 103 -6.99 7.83 0.18
CA ALA A 103 -6.09 6.79 0.66
C ALA A 103 -5.03 6.41 -0.38
N ALA A 104 -5.39 6.30 -1.67
CA ALA A 104 -4.44 6.02 -2.74
C ALA A 104 -3.38 7.11 -2.83
N GLN A 105 -3.80 8.38 -2.80
CA GLN A 105 -2.91 9.53 -2.80
C GLN A 105 -2.04 9.59 -1.55
N ALA A 106 -2.64 9.40 -0.37
CA ALA A 106 -1.92 9.37 0.91
C ALA A 106 -0.86 8.27 0.97
N ARG A 107 -1.05 7.16 0.25
CA ARG A 107 -0.09 6.06 0.13
C ARG A 107 0.89 6.24 -1.04
N GLY A 108 0.93 7.41 -1.66
CA GLY A 108 1.92 7.77 -2.67
C GLY A 108 1.64 7.23 -4.07
N ALA A 109 0.41 6.79 -4.39
CA ALA A 109 0.08 6.35 -5.74
C ALA A 109 0.33 7.49 -6.74
N SER A 110 1.25 7.26 -7.66
CA SER A 110 1.65 8.25 -8.69
C SER A 110 0.72 8.27 -9.90
N ASP A 111 -0.12 7.24 -10.03
CA ASP A 111 -1.03 7.05 -11.15
C ASP A 111 -2.35 6.51 -10.62
N VAL A 112 -3.35 7.39 -10.53
CA VAL A 112 -4.71 7.07 -10.10
C VAL A 112 -5.67 7.35 -11.24
N ALA A 113 -6.43 6.33 -11.66
CA ALA A 113 -7.44 6.45 -12.70
C ALA A 113 -8.84 6.13 -12.15
N ILE A 114 -9.85 6.88 -12.58
CA ILE A 114 -11.26 6.63 -12.24
C ILE A 114 -12.05 6.30 -13.51
N ILE A 115 -12.80 5.19 -13.49
CA ILE A 115 -13.81 4.89 -14.50
C ILE A 115 -15.19 5.15 -13.90
N THR A 116 -15.95 6.04 -14.53
CA THR A 116 -17.29 6.45 -14.06
C THR A 116 -18.19 6.89 -15.21
N ARG A 117 -19.50 6.87 -14.99
CA ARG A 117 -20.48 7.50 -15.88
C ARG A 117 -20.83 8.94 -15.46
N ASN A 118 -20.41 9.36 -14.29
CA ASN A 118 -20.77 10.67 -13.71
C ASN A 118 -19.60 11.65 -13.81
N PRO A 119 -19.69 12.68 -14.67
CA PRO A 119 -18.62 13.68 -14.82
C PRO A 119 -18.52 14.67 -13.63
N ALA A 120 -19.47 14.65 -12.71
CA ALA A 120 -19.54 15.55 -11.56
C ALA A 120 -19.41 14.83 -10.21
N GLY A 121 -18.89 13.60 -10.19
CA GLY A 121 -18.73 12.83 -8.96
C GLY A 121 -17.73 13.47 -8.00
N ALA A 122 -18.01 13.44 -6.70
CA ALA A 122 -17.15 14.03 -5.66
C ALA A 122 -15.72 13.44 -5.64
N ALA A 123 -15.56 12.16 -6.02
CA ALA A 123 -14.25 11.52 -6.12
C ALA A 123 -13.36 12.12 -7.21
N LEU A 124 -13.96 12.72 -8.27
CA LEU A 124 -13.19 13.42 -9.31
C LEU A 124 -12.59 14.72 -8.77
N ALA A 125 -13.34 15.43 -7.94
CA ALA A 125 -12.83 16.63 -7.28
C ALA A 125 -11.68 16.28 -6.31
N ALA A 126 -11.81 15.19 -5.57
CA ALA A 126 -10.74 14.70 -4.70
C ALA A 126 -9.49 14.23 -5.47
N LEU A 127 -9.66 13.68 -6.68
CA LEU A 127 -8.55 13.25 -7.53
C LEU A 127 -7.72 14.46 -8.04
N GLY A 128 -8.36 15.60 -8.31
CA GLY A 128 -7.68 16.78 -8.82
C GLY A 128 -7.17 16.62 -10.25
N GLN A 129 -6.21 17.47 -10.65
CA GLN A 129 -5.69 17.50 -12.03
C GLN A 129 -4.64 16.43 -12.34
N GLY A 130 -4.17 15.70 -11.34
CA GLY A 130 -3.07 14.72 -11.48
C GLY A 130 -3.49 13.31 -11.88
N GLY A 131 -4.80 13.02 -12.00
CA GLY A 131 -5.32 11.68 -12.25
C GLY A 131 -6.05 11.51 -13.58
N GLY A 132 -6.17 10.26 -14.03
CA GLY A 132 -6.92 9.89 -15.22
C GLY A 132 -8.41 9.75 -14.96
N VAL A 133 -9.27 10.43 -15.75
CA VAL A 133 -10.73 10.25 -15.68
C VAL A 133 -11.23 9.66 -16.99
N HIS A 134 -11.89 8.50 -16.90
CA HIS A 134 -12.46 7.80 -18.04
C HIS A 134 -13.99 7.75 -17.91
N LEU A 135 -14.67 8.57 -18.71
CA LEU A 135 -16.13 8.62 -18.73
C LEU A 135 -16.69 7.54 -19.66
N VAL A 136 -17.69 6.82 -19.18
CA VAL A 136 -18.43 5.83 -19.97
C VAL A 136 -19.88 6.29 -20.21
N PRO A 137 -20.40 6.19 -21.45
CA PRO A 137 -21.75 6.63 -21.77
C PRO A 137 -22.79 5.63 -21.27
N VAL A 138 -23.96 6.12 -20.85
CA VAL A 138 -25.10 5.29 -20.46
C VAL A 138 -26.40 5.86 -21.03
N ALA A 139 -27.28 5.00 -21.49
CA ALA A 139 -28.62 5.40 -21.97
C ALA A 139 -29.54 5.79 -20.80
N ASP A 140 -29.35 5.19 -19.63
CA ASP A 140 -30.11 5.52 -18.44
C ASP A 140 -29.16 5.74 -17.24
N HIS A 141 -29.19 6.96 -16.68
CA HIS A 141 -28.41 7.36 -15.53
C HIS A 141 -28.92 6.78 -14.19
N LYS A 142 -30.14 6.21 -14.18
CA LYS A 142 -30.73 5.55 -13.02
C LYS A 142 -30.65 4.04 -13.20
N ASP A 143 -29.52 3.44 -12.90
CA ASP A 143 -29.31 1.97 -13.03
C ASP A 143 -30.39 1.12 -12.36
N GLY A 144 -30.97 1.59 -11.30
CA GLY A 144 -31.85 0.82 -10.42
C GLY A 144 -31.12 0.39 -9.17
N PHE A 145 -31.61 -0.66 -8.50
CA PHE A 145 -30.95 -1.20 -7.30
C PHE A 145 -29.66 -1.92 -7.65
N LEU A 146 -29.69 -2.79 -8.64
CA LEU A 146 -28.50 -3.44 -9.18
C LEU A 146 -27.90 -2.65 -10.34
N ALA A 147 -26.60 -2.71 -10.51
CA ALA A 147 -25.89 -2.12 -11.65
C ALA A 147 -26.30 -2.83 -12.96
N THR A 148 -26.75 -2.07 -13.95
CA THR A 148 -27.21 -2.56 -15.24
C THR A 148 -26.55 -1.79 -16.39
N HIS A 149 -27.01 -0.57 -16.70
CA HIS A 149 -26.48 0.26 -17.77
C HIS A 149 -25.02 0.66 -17.53
N SER A 150 -24.65 1.06 -16.32
CA SER A 150 -23.27 1.39 -15.95
C SER A 150 -22.35 0.17 -16.07
N LEU A 151 -22.81 -1.01 -15.66
CA LEU A 151 -22.07 -2.26 -15.80
C LEU A 151 -21.78 -2.58 -17.27
N VAL A 152 -22.82 -2.60 -18.12
CA VAL A 152 -22.70 -2.93 -19.55
C VAL A 152 -21.79 -1.93 -20.26
N SER A 153 -21.91 -0.65 -19.94
CA SER A 153 -21.06 0.39 -20.50
C SER A 153 -19.60 0.23 -20.08
N THR A 154 -19.35 0.04 -18.78
CA THR A 154 -17.97 -0.09 -18.27
C THR A 154 -17.29 -1.36 -18.80
N VAL A 155 -17.99 -2.50 -18.80
CA VAL A 155 -17.47 -3.76 -19.35
C VAL A 155 -17.21 -3.64 -20.86
N GLY A 156 -18.14 -3.04 -21.61
CA GLY A 156 -17.97 -2.82 -23.05
C GLY A 156 -16.82 -1.86 -23.37
N ALA A 157 -16.69 -0.75 -22.62
CA ALA A 157 -15.59 0.19 -22.77
C ALA A 157 -14.23 -0.48 -22.49
N LEU A 158 -14.13 -1.26 -21.41
CA LEU A 158 -12.92 -2.04 -21.08
C LEU A 158 -12.61 -3.11 -22.15
N LEU A 159 -13.64 -3.78 -22.71
CA LEU A 159 -13.46 -4.74 -23.80
C LEU A 159 -12.86 -4.07 -25.02
N ILE A 160 -13.46 -2.96 -25.48
CA ILE A 160 -12.99 -2.22 -26.66
C ILE A 160 -11.61 -1.62 -26.42
N ALA A 161 -11.40 -0.97 -25.26
CA ALA A 161 -10.10 -0.42 -24.90
C ALA A 161 -8.99 -1.50 -24.81
N SER A 162 -9.33 -2.68 -24.31
CA SER A 162 -8.39 -3.81 -24.25
C SER A 162 -8.06 -4.39 -25.63
N ASP A 163 -8.99 -4.32 -26.57
CA ASP A 163 -8.73 -4.68 -27.97
C ASP A 163 -7.80 -3.66 -28.62
N LEU A 164 -8.09 -2.36 -28.48
CA LEU A 164 -7.23 -1.27 -28.93
C LEU A 164 -5.83 -1.31 -28.31
N ALA A 165 -5.70 -1.83 -27.08
CA ALA A 165 -4.42 -1.97 -26.38
C ALA A 165 -3.62 -3.22 -26.81
N SER A 166 -4.24 -4.16 -27.51
CA SER A 166 -3.61 -5.40 -27.98
C SER A 166 -2.56 -5.12 -29.06
N GLU A 167 -1.56 -6.00 -29.17
CA GLU A 167 -0.57 -5.99 -30.26
C GLU A 167 -1.19 -6.45 -31.60
N ASP A 168 -2.27 -7.26 -31.54
CA ASP A 168 -3.06 -7.71 -32.70
C ASP A 168 -4.56 -7.43 -32.46
N PRO A 169 -5.00 -6.19 -32.65
CA PRO A 169 -6.39 -5.81 -32.41
C PRO A 169 -7.33 -6.39 -33.46
N VAL A 170 -8.50 -6.86 -33.01
CA VAL A 170 -9.59 -7.28 -33.91
C VAL A 170 -10.13 -6.09 -34.73
N GLY A 171 -9.90 -4.86 -34.24
CA GLY A 171 -10.23 -3.63 -34.92
C GLY A 171 -11.68 -3.18 -34.74
N SER A 172 -12.16 -2.34 -35.68
CA SER A 172 -13.45 -1.63 -35.57
C SER A 172 -14.68 -2.52 -35.36
N GLY A 173 -14.58 -3.80 -35.71
CA GLY A 173 -15.70 -4.74 -35.55
C GLY A 173 -15.99 -5.16 -34.12
N ILE A 174 -15.14 -4.87 -33.11
CA ILE A 174 -15.36 -5.34 -31.72
C ILE A 174 -16.57 -4.65 -31.07
N SER A 175 -16.77 -3.36 -31.31
CA SER A 175 -17.91 -2.61 -30.79
C SER A 175 -19.24 -3.03 -31.39
N GLU A 176 -19.25 -3.38 -32.68
CA GLU A 176 -20.42 -3.92 -33.36
C GLU A 176 -20.78 -5.31 -32.81
N ARG A 177 -19.80 -6.20 -32.74
CA ARG A 177 -19.94 -7.53 -32.14
C ARG A 177 -20.41 -7.47 -30.68
N TRP A 178 -19.95 -6.46 -29.91
CA TRP A 178 -20.42 -6.22 -28.56
C TRP A 178 -21.92 -5.91 -28.54
N GLY A 179 -22.37 -4.93 -29.32
CA GLY A 179 -23.79 -4.55 -29.40
C GLY A 179 -24.68 -5.71 -29.85
N GLU A 180 -24.22 -6.52 -30.83
CA GLU A 180 -24.92 -7.74 -31.27
C GLU A 180 -25.01 -8.80 -30.17
N ALA A 181 -23.92 -9.02 -29.44
CA ALA A 181 -23.88 -9.97 -28.34
C ALA A 181 -24.83 -9.57 -27.21
N VAL A 182 -24.83 -8.28 -26.82
CA VAL A 182 -25.76 -7.77 -25.80
C VAL A 182 -27.21 -7.99 -26.25
N ARG A 183 -27.59 -7.62 -27.48
CA ARG A 183 -28.94 -7.89 -28.01
C ARG A 183 -29.30 -9.37 -27.96
N LYS A 184 -28.36 -10.27 -28.29
CA LYS A 184 -28.61 -11.71 -28.28
C LYS A 184 -28.87 -12.23 -26.87
N VAL A 185 -27.99 -11.92 -25.89
CA VAL A 185 -28.10 -12.47 -24.54
C VAL A 185 -29.25 -11.85 -23.72
N THR A 186 -29.71 -10.65 -24.09
CA THR A 186 -30.88 -10.01 -23.47
C THR A 186 -32.19 -10.30 -24.23
N SER A 187 -32.16 -11.12 -25.28
CA SER A 187 -33.35 -11.45 -26.05
C SER A 187 -34.40 -12.21 -25.22
N PRO A 188 -35.69 -12.10 -25.58
CA PRO A 188 -36.77 -12.83 -24.91
C PRO A 188 -36.53 -14.36 -24.87
N ASP A 189 -35.95 -14.92 -25.95
CA ASP A 189 -35.67 -16.35 -26.03
C ASP A 189 -34.61 -16.81 -25.01
N MET A 190 -33.51 -16.05 -24.89
CA MET A 190 -32.47 -16.32 -23.90
C MET A 190 -32.98 -16.19 -22.47
N ARG A 191 -33.73 -15.12 -22.18
CA ARG A 191 -34.34 -14.89 -20.86
C ARG A 191 -35.38 -15.97 -20.52
N SER A 192 -36.12 -16.48 -21.51
CA SER A 192 -37.02 -17.61 -21.32
C SER A 192 -36.28 -18.93 -21.06
N ALA A 193 -35.16 -19.16 -21.73
CA ALA A 193 -34.29 -20.32 -21.46
C ALA A 193 -33.75 -20.30 -20.03
N HIS A 194 -33.31 -19.12 -19.54
CA HIS A 194 -32.89 -18.97 -18.14
C HIS A 194 -34.05 -19.18 -17.17
N ALA A 195 -35.25 -18.66 -17.46
CA ALA A 195 -36.43 -18.87 -16.63
C ALA A 195 -36.78 -20.38 -16.48
N VAL A 196 -36.65 -21.14 -17.55
CA VAL A 196 -36.83 -22.61 -17.51
C VAL A 196 -35.73 -23.29 -16.69
N ALA A 197 -34.46 -22.88 -16.87
CA ALA A 197 -33.31 -23.44 -16.16
C ALA A 197 -33.37 -23.23 -14.63
N PHE A 198 -34.00 -22.16 -14.15
CA PHE A 198 -34.13 -21.85 -12.73
C PHE A 198 -35.56 -22.06 -12.18
N ALA A 199 -36.45 -22.65 -12.95
CA ALA A 199 -37.79 -23.00 -12.47
C ALA A 199 -37.72 -23.88 -11.21
N GLY A 200 -38.60 -23.60 -10.25
CA GLY A 200 -38.67 -24.34 -8.97
C GLY A 200 -37.60 -23.91 -7.95
N LEU A 201 -36.76 -22.92 -8.23
CA LEU A 201 -35.91 -22.31 -7.20
C LEU A 201 -36.80 -21.55 -6.21
N CYS A 202 -36.49 -21.67 -4.92
CA CYS A 202 -37.19 -20.97 -3.83
C CYS A 202 -36.24 -20.11 -3.02
N VAL A 203 -36.76 -19.18 -2.24
CA VAL A 203 -35.97 -18.24 -1.42
C VAL A 203 -35.07 -18.98 -0.39
N ASP A 204 -35.52 -20.14 0.10
CA ASP A 204 -34.78 -20.95 1.07
C ASP A 204 -33.70 -21.84 0.43
N HIS A 205 -33.62 -21.86 -0.89
CA HIS A 205 -32.61 -22.62 -1.60
C HIS A 205 -31.26 -21.87 -1.59
N THR A 206 -30.20 -22.63 -1.84
CA THR A 206 -28.84 -22.09 -2.03
C THR A 206 -28.41 -22.28 -3.48
N VAL A 207 -28.02 -21.19 -4.13
CA VAL A 207 -27.30 -21.27 -5.41
C VAL A 207 -25.83 -21.48 -5.11
N LEU A 208 -25.29 -22.64 -5.50
CA LEU A 208 -23.88 -22.98 -5.37
C LEU A 208 -23.18 -22.75 -6.72
N LEU A 209 -22.34 -21.73 -6.79
CA LEU A 209 -21.56 -21.38 -7.98
C LEU A 209 -20.23 -22.12 -7.96
N ALA A 210 -20.04 -23.05 -8.91
CA ALA A 210 -18.76 -23.73 -9.12
C ALA A 210 -18.13 -23.20 -10.42
N ALA A 211 -17.14 -22.33 -10.32
CA ALA A 211 -16.66 -21.53 -11.46
C ALA A 211 -15.23 -21.88 -11.88
N ASP A 212 -14.97 -21.82 -13.19
CA ASP A 212 -13.61 -21.63 -13.71
C ASP A 212 -13.05 -20.30 -13.17
N PRO A 213 -11.87 -20.28 -12.57
CA PRO A 213 -11.30 -19.02 -12.01
C PRO A 213 -11.20 -17.88 -13.04
N ARG A 214 -11.05 -18.20 -14.33
CA ARG A 214 -11.00 -17.21 -15.40
C ARG A 214 -12.35 -16.56 -15.71
N ALA A 215 -13.45 -17.14 -15.20
CA ALA A 215 -14.81 -16.60 -15.26
C ALA A 215 -15.18 -15.75 -14.02
N ALA A 216 -14.19 -15.26 -13.29
CA ALA A 216 -14.40 -14.56 -12.02
C ALA A 216 -15.38 -13.39 -12.12
N GLY A 217 -15.35 -12.58 -13.20
CA GLY A 217 -16.31 -11.48 -13.40
C GLY A 217 -17.76 -11.94 -13.46
N VAL A 218 -18.03 -13.06 -14.15
CA VAL A 218 -19.38 -13.67 -14.25
C VAL A 218 -19.81 -14.22 -12.89
N ALA A 219 -18.92 -14.94 -12.22
CA ALA A 219 -19.20 -15.53 -10.92
C ALA A 219 -19.48 -14.45 -9.85
N VAL A 220 -18.71 -13.38 -9.86
CA VAL A 220 -18.90 -12.24 -8.94
C VAL A 220 -20.21 -11.51 -9.22
N LEU A 221 -20.59 -11.33 -10.49
CA LEU A 221 -21.89 -10.73 -10.80
C LEU A 221 -23.04 -11.52 -10.17
N LEU A 222 -23.05 -12.84 -10.39
CA LEU A 222 -24.08 -13.71 -9.83
C LEU A 222 -24.09 -13.68 -8.30
N ASP A 223 -22.93 -13.84 -7.68
CA ASP A 223 -22.73 -13.80 -6.24
C ASP A 223 -23.26 -12.49 -5.64
N THR A 224 -22.74 -11.37 -6.11
CA THR A 224 -23.10 -10.03 -5.63
C THR A 224 -24.59 -9.71 -5.86
N SER A 225 -25.11 -9.95 -7.08
CA SER A 225 -26.48 -9.58 -7.41
C SER A 225 -27.53 -10.42 -6.70
N ILE A 226 -27.28 -11.74 -6.53
CA ILE A 226 -28.19 -12.61 -5.79
C ILE A 226 -28.25 -12.19 -4.32
N TRP A 227 -27.11 -11.85 -3.74
CA TRP A 227 -27.01 -11.42 -2.34
C TRP A 227 -27.59 -10.02 -2.12
N GLU A 228 -27.17 -9.02 -2.90
CA GLU A 228 -27.64 -7.64 -2.77
C GLU A 228 -29.17 -7.54 -2.91
N ALA A 229 -29.75 -8.26 -3.87
CA ALA A 229 -31.20 -8.27 -4.07
C ALA A 229 -31.94 -9.27 -3.13
N ALA A 230 -31.22 -9.89 -2.20
CA ALA A 230 -31.78 -10.85 -1.24
C ALA A 230 -32.65 -11.95 -1.88
N LEU A 231 -32.24 -12.45 -3.06
CA LEU A 231 -33.04 -13.41 -3.82
C LEU A 231 -33.06 -14.79 -3.16
N CYS A 232 -31.92 -15.29 -2.77
CA CYS A 232 -31.72 -16.52 -2.01
C CYS A 232 -30.27 -16.58 -1.49
N SER A 233 -29.94 -17.62 -0.74
CA SER A 233 -28.54 -17.86 -0.34
C SER A 233 -27.67 -18.16 -1.57
N VAL A 234 -26.43 -17.65 -1.58
CA VAL A 234 -25.46 -17.93 -2.63
C VAL A 234 -24.11 -18.31 -2.03
N GLN A 235 -23.44 -19.28 -2.59
CA GLN A 235 -22.08 -19.69 -2.21
C GLN A 235 -21.24 -19.85 -3.47
N ARG A 236 -20.01 -19.34 -3.44
CA ARG A 236 -19.09 -19.40 -4.57
C ARG A 236 -17.85 -20.22 -4.26
N THR A 237 -17.43 -21.02 -5.23
CA THR A 237 -16.20 -21.82 -5.17
C THR A 237 -15.65 -22.03 -6.58
N ASP A 238 -14.42 -22.49 -6.71
CA ASP A 238 -13.95 -23.10 -7.94
C ASP A 238 -14.22 -24.59 -7.97
N LEU A 239 -14.10 -25.19 -9.17
CA LEU A 239 -14.39 -26.61 -9.40
C LEU A 239 -13.55 -27.56 -8.53
N ARG A 240 -12.32 -27.20 -8.18
CA ARG A 240 -11.47 -28.06 -7.36
C ARG A 240 -11.65 -27.84 -5.87
N ASN A 241 -11.82 -26.60 -5.41
CA ASN A 241 -12.18 -26.31 -4.02
C ASN A 241 -13.55 -26.90 -3.66
N PHE A 242 -14.47 -27.00 -4.63
CA PHE A 242 -15.72 -27.73 -4.43
C PHE A 242 -15.46 -29.16 -3.93
N ALA A 243 -14.45 -29.85 -4.49
CA ALA A 243 -14.06 -31.20 -4.08
C ALA A 243 -13.39 -31.25 -2.69
N HIS A 244 -12.91 -30.12 -2.15
CA HIS A 244 -12.30 -30.05 -0.82
C HIS A 244 -13.32 -29.78 0.31
N GLY A 245 -14.35 -30.63 0.39
CA GLY A 245 -15.35 -30.61 1.48
C GLY A 245 -16.60 -29.78 1.23
N ARG A 246 -16.59 -28.82 0.29
CA ARG A 246 -17.76 -27.94 0.02
C ARG A 246 -18.94 -28.69 -0.57
N HIS A 247 -18.71 -29.84 -1.18
CA HIS A 247 -19.72 -30.76 -1.68
C HIS A 247 -20.58 -31.43 -0.59
N ALA A 248 -20.15 -31.39 0.67
CA ALA A 248 -20.91 -31.96 1.80
C ALA A 248 -22.32 -31.38 1.91
N LEU A 249 -22.52 -30.12 1.51
CA LEU A 249 -23.83 -29.48 1.46
C LEU A 249 -24.83 -30.27 0.61
N LEU A 250 -24.37 -30.87 -0.51
CA LEU A 250 -25.21 -31.65 -1.41
C LEU A 250 -25.68 -32.97 -0.80
N HIS A 251 -24.95 -33.52 0.18
CA HIS A 251 -25.37 -34.69 0.92
C HIS A 251 -26.53 -34.40 1.90
N HIS A 252 -26.43 -33.28 2.59
CA HIS A 252 -27.38 -32.90 3.64
C HIS A 252 -28.64 -32.20 3.11
N ARG A 253 -28.55 -31.49 1.99
CA ARG A 253 -29.61 -30.63 1.44
C ARG A 253 -29.70 -30.73 -0.10
N PRO A 254 -29.81 -31.94 -0.68
CA PRO A 254 -29.76 -32.14 -2.14
C PRO A 254 -30.87 -31.41 -2.88
N ASP A 255 -32.06 -31.33 -2.29
CA ASP A 255 -33.26 -30.72 -2.91
C ASP A 255 -33.30 -29.19 -2.71
N GLN A 256 -32.46 -28.64 -1.81
CA GLN A 256 -32.39 -27.20 -1.50
C GLN A 256 -31.20 -26.50 -2.16
N VAL A 257 -30.44 -27.19 -3.00
CA VAL A 257 -29.28 -26.64 -3.69
C VAL A 257 -29.51 -26.63 -5.19
N ARG A 258 -29.27 -25.49 -5.81
CA ARG A 258 -29.10 -25.35 -7.26
C ARG A 258 -27.61 -25.18 -7.55
N LEU A 259 -27.00 -26.17 -8.14
CA LEU A 259 -25.61 -26.13 -8.56
C LEU A 259 -25.50 -25.45 -9.93
N LEU A 260 -24.80 -24.33 -10.03
CA LEU A 260 -24.51 -23.62 -11.27
C LEU A 260 -23.02 -23.68 -11.58
N ALA A 261 -22.66 -24.37 -12.65
CA ALA A 261 -21.28 -24.46 -13.10
C ALA A 261 -20.99 -23.40 -14.18
N LEU A 262 -19.91 -22.64 -13.98
CA LEU A 262 -19.36 -21.74 -14.98
C LEU A 262 -18.07 -22.37 -15.51
N THR A 263 -18.06 -22.78 -16.78
CA THR A 263 -16.98 -23.59 -17.36
C THR A 263 -16.37 -22.95 -18.60
N GLY A 264 -15.09 -23.22 -18.81
CA GLY A 264 -14.41 -22.97 -20.08
C GLY A 264 -13.98 -24.27 -20.74
N VAL A 265 -13.41 -24.21 -21.93
CA VAL A 265 -12.94 -25.37 -22.70
C VAL A 265 -12.01 -26.24 -21.86
N GLU A 266 -11.03 -25.65 -21.16
CA GLU A 266 -10.04 -26.41 -20.41
C GLU A 266 -10.59 -26.97 -19.08
N SER A 267 -11.57 -26.32 -18.46
CA SER A 267 -12.19 -26.76 -17.21
C SER A 267 -13.39 -27.72 -17.43
N ARG A 268 -13.86 -27.86 -18.68
CA ARG A 268 -15.04 -28.64 -19.00
C ARG A 268 -14.92 -30.12 -18.58
N GLU A 269 -13.78 -30.75 -18.82
CA GLU A 269 -13.57 -32.15 -18.41
C GLU A 269 -13.63 -32.32 -16.89
N THR A 270 -13.06 -31.37 -16.14
CA THR A 270 -13.14 -31.33 -14.67
C THR A 270 -14.60 -31.26 -14.22
N TRP A 271 -15.37 -30.36 -14.84
CA TRP A 271 -16.80 -30.25 -14.55
C TRP A 271 -17.57 -31.55 -14.88
N LEU A 272 -17.37 -32.15 -16.05
CA LEU A 272 -18.06 -33.38 -16.45
C LEU A 272 -17.78 -34.54 -15.49
N ARG A 273 -16.59 -34.62 -14.90
CA ARG A 273 -16.28 -35.61 -13.86
C ARG A 273 -17.05 -35.33 -12.56
N ILE A 274 -17.12 -34.09 -12.14
CA ILE A 274 -17.89 -33.67 -10.96
C ILE A 274 -19.37 -33.94 -11.20
N ASP A 275 -19.92 -33.54 -12.34
CA ASP A 275 -21.32 -33.70 -12.70
C ASP A 275 -21.80 -35.14 -12.63
N ARG A 276 -20.96 -36.10 -13.04
CA ARG A 276 -21.27 -37.56 -12.92
C ARG A 276 -21.37 -38.06 -11.48
N LEU A 277 -20.68 -37.38 -10.54
CA LEU A 277 -20.62 -37.74 -9.13
C LEU A 277 -21.69 -37.03 -8.29
N VAL A 278 -22.19 -35.90 -8.76
CA VAL A 278 -23.26 -35.14 -8.07
C VAL A 278 -24.54 -35.94 -8.02
N PRO A 279 -25.21 -36.07 -6.85
CA PRO A 279 -26.47 -36.78 -6.72
C PRO A 279 -27.52 -36.29 -7.71
N ARG A 280 -28.32 -37.24 -8.25
CA ARG A 280 -29.33 -36.93 -9.31
C ARG A 280 -30.40 -35.95 -8.83
N GLN A 281 -30.68 -35.90 -7.53
CA GLN A 281 -31.66 -35.01 -6.91
C GLN A 281 -31.20 -33.52 -6.98
N VAL A 282 -29.89 -33.27 -7.01
CA VAL A 282 -29.37 -31.91 -7.07
C VAL A 282 -29.66 -31.31 -8.44
N ALA A 283 -30.49 -30.28 -8.46
CA ALA A 283 -30.76 -29.53 -9.67
C ALA A 283 -29.52 -28.75 -10.11
N ARG A 284 -29.17 -28.79 -11.39
CA ARG A 284 -27.92 -28.19 -11.91
C ARG A 284 -28.10 -27.57 -13.28
N SER A 285 -27.29 -26.54 -13.50
CA SER A 285 -27.20 -25.82 -14.76
C SER A 285 -25.74 -25.53 -15.08
N THR A 286 -25.41 -25.36 -16.35
CA THR A 286 -24.05 -25.03 -16.80
C THR A 286 -24.09 -23.88 -17.77
N VAL A 287 -23.18 -22.90 -17.55
CA VAL A 287 -22.87 -21.83 -18.51
C VAL A 287 -21.48 -22.09 -19.06
N ASP A 288 -21.38 -22.29 -20.36
CA ASP A 288 -20.13 -22.52 -21.08
C ASP A 288 -19.61 -21.20 -21.66
N LEU A 289 -18.48 -20.73 -21.15
CA LEU A 289 -17.81 -19.49 -21.54
C LEU A 289 -16.71 -19.72 -22.60
N GLY A 290 -16.68 -20.88 -23.23
CA GLY A 290 -15.74 -21.21 -24.30
C GLY A 290 -14.27 -21.10 -23.85
N ASP A 291 -13.53 -20.25 -24.51
CA ASP A 291 -12.10 -19.99 -24.21
C ASP A 291 -11.86 -19.16 -22.94
N CYS A 292 -12.90 -18.72 -22.26
CA CYS A 292 -12.83 -17.76 -21.14
C CYS A 292 -12.00 -16.50 -21.46
N GLY A 293 -11.89 -16.14 -22.74
CA GLY A 293 -11.22 -14.92 -23.19
C GLY A 293 -12.00 -13.66 -22.83
N ARG A 294 -11.42 -12.48 -23.10
CA ARG A 294 -12.02 -11.17 -22.79
C ARG A 294 -13.45 -11.04 -23.34
N TYR A 295 -13.64 -11.36 -24.62
CA TYR A 295 -14.96 -11.25 -25.27
C TYR A 295 -16.00 -12.17 -24.64
N ARG A 296 -15.65 -13.44 -24.39
CA ARG A 296 -16.57 -14.41 -23.78
C ARG A 296 -16.92 -14.04 -22.33
N ASN A 297 -15.96 -13.53 -21.56
CA ASN A 297 -16.24 -13.04 -20.22
C ASN A 297 -17.17 -11.81 -20.24
N ALA A 298 -16.92 -10.84 -21.12
CA ALA A 298 -17.79 -9.66 -21.25
C ALA A 298 -19.24 -10.06 -21.59
N VAL A 299 -19.42 -10.94 -22.57
CA VAL A 299 -20.76 -11.45 -22.94
C VAL A 299 -21.39 -12.24 -21.81
N GLY A 300 -20.62 -13.10 -21.13
CA GLY A 300 -21.08 -13.88 -19.98
C GLY A 300 -21.53 -13.03 -18.79
N ILE A 301 -20.88 -11.88 -18.55
CA ILE A 301 -21.32 -10.91 -17.54
C ILE A 301 -22.71 -10.36 -17.86
N VAL A 302 -23.00 -10.02 -19.12
CA VAL A 302 -24.33 -9.53 -19.51
C VAL A 302 -25.37 -10.64 -19.48
N ASP A 303 -25.02 -11.84 -19.96
CA ASP A 303 -25.90 -13.02 -19.90
C ASP A 303 -26.30 -13.38 -18.46
N ALA A 304 -25.38 -13.23 -17.51
CA ALA A 304 -25.63 -13.48 -16.09
C ALA A 304 -26.71 -12.51 -15.51
N LEU A 305 -26.90 -11.32 -16.06
CA LEU A 305 -28.05 -10.46 -15.67
C LEU A 305 -29.39 -11.14 -15.99
N GLY A 306 -29.49 -11.86 -17.12
CA GLY A 306 -30.67 -12.66 -17.45
C GLY A 306 -30.88 -13.83 -16.47
N ILE A 307 -29.80 -14.43 -15.96
CA ILE A 307 -29.87 -15.45 -14.91
C ILE A 307 -30.37 -14.84 -13.60
N VAL A 308 -29.89 -13.66 -13.21
CA VAL A 308 -30.37 -12.93 -12.02
C VAL A 308 -31.86 -12.61 -12.12
N GLU A 309 -32.33 -12.18 -13.29
CA GLU A 309 -33.76 -11.98 -13.54
C GLU A 309 -34.55 -13.30 -13.38
N ALA A 310 -34.05 -14.38 -13.94
CA ALA A 310 -34.69 -15.69 -13.85
C ALA A 310 -34.81 -16.18 -12.41
N ILE A 311 -33.74 -16.02 -11.61
CA ILE A 311 -33.74 -16.32 -10.18
C ILE A 311 -34.76 -15.44 -9.45
N GLY A 312 -34.73 -14.13 -9.67
CA GLY A 312 -35.68 -13.18 -9.07
C GLY A 312 -37.14 -13.53 -9.39
N ARG A 313 -37.42 -13.92 -10.63
CA ARG A 313 -38.75 -14.39 -11.07
C ARG A 313 -39.16 -15.69 -10.34
N ALA A 314 -38.24 -16.63 -10.20
CA ALA A 314 -38.50 -17.92 -9.53
C ALA A 314 -38.82 -17.75 -8.04
N VAL A 315 -38.11 -16.84 -7.34
CA VAL A 315 -38.31 -16.59 -5.91
C VAL A 315 -39.36 -15.49 -5.63
N GLY A 316 -39.90 -14.84 -6.66
CA GLY A 316 -40.94 -13.81 -6.52
C GLY A 316 -40.42 -12.43 -6.08
N ILE A 317 -39.12 -12.14 -6.25
CA ILE A 317 -38.50 -10.86 -5.91
C ILE A 317 -38.00 -10.16 -7.17
N ASP A 318 -38.37 -8.88 -7.38
CA ASP A 318 -37.83 -8.08 -8.49
C ASP A 318 -36.42 -7.57 -8.13
N PRO A 319 -35.33 -8.04 -8.81
CA PRO A 319 -33.98 -7.57 -8.51
C PRO A 319 -33.78 -6.06 -8.70
N GLY A 320 -34.62 -5.40 -9.50
CA GLY A 320 -34.60 -3.95 -9.71
C GLY A 320 -35.29 -3.17 -8.57
N LYS A 321 -36.05 -3.86 -7.72
CA LYS A 321 -36.76 -3.28 -6.57
C LYS A 321 -36.98 -4.32 -5.46
N PRO A 322 -35.91 -4.83 -4.85
CA PRO A 322 -36.03 -5.91 -3.86
C PRO A 322 -36.68 -5.49 -2.54
N GLY A 323 -36.79 -4.18 -2.30
CA GLY A 323 -37.16 -3.61 -1.03
C GLY A 323 -35.91 -3.34 -0.17
N ILE A 324 -35.84 -2.13 0.38
CA ILE A 324 -34.72 -1.71 1.23
C ILE A 324 -35.31 -1.15 2.51
N ALA A 325 -34.83 -1.64 3.67
CA ALA A 325 -35.14 -1.09 4.96
C ALA A 325 -34.46 0.30 5.14
N ASP A 326 -35.02 1.14 6.03
CA ASP A 326 -34.49 2.50 6.23
C ASP A 326 -33.04 2.50 6.70
N PHE A 327 -32.65 1.59 7.59
CA PHE A 327 -31.26 1.45 8.05
C PHE A 327 -30.27 1.17 6.88
N GLY A 328 -30.70 0.53 5.81
CA GLY A 328 -29.85 0.25 4.66
C GLY A 328 -29.47 1.52 3.90
N ARG A 329 -30.33 2.55 3.91
CA ARG A 329 -30.00 3.87 3.35
C ARG A 329 -29.00 4.63 4.22
N GLU A 330 -29.15 4.53 5.54
CA GLU A 330 -28.21 5.12 6.50
C GLU A 330 -26.81 4.50 6.35
N LEU A 331 -26.73 3.15 6.26
CA LEU A 331 -25.47 2.44 6.02
C LEU A 331 -24.80 2.86 4.70
N TYR A 332 -25.57 3.04 3.61
CA TYR A 332 -25.02 3.44 2.31
C TYR A 332 -24.47 4.87 2.30
N SER A 333 -25.01 5.75 3.12
CA SER A 333 -24.60 7.16 3.21
C SER A 333 -23.63 7.45 4.36
N ASP A 334 -23.21 6.41 5.12
CA ASP A 334 -22.23 6.56 6.19
C ASP A 334 -20.89 7.06 5.64
N ASP A 335 -20.30 8.05 6.29
CA ASP A 335 -19.05 8.70 5.88
C ASP A 335 -17.88 8.46 6.84
N SER A 336 -18.04 7.52 7.78
CA SER A 336 -17.02 7.20 8.78
C SER A 336 -15.69 6.76 8.15
N LEU A 337 -15.74 6.00 7.05
CA LEU A 337 -14.54 5.61 6.31
C LEU A 337 -13.85 6.82 5.66
N LEU A 338 -14.61 7.78 5.16
CA LEU A 338 -14.06 9.03 4.62
C LEU A 338 -13.41 9.86 5.73
N GLY A 339 -14.05 9.95 6.91
CA GLY A 339 -13.46 10.55 8.09
C GLY A 339 -12.12 9.93 8.44
N LEU A 340 -12.07 8.59 8.49
CA LEU A 340 -10.85 7.84 8.76
C LEU A 340 -9.76 8.08 7.70
N ALA A 341 -10.11 8.09 6.41
CA ALA A 341 -9.16 8.33 5.32
C ALA A 341 -8.49 9.70 5.41
N ARG A 342 -9.22 10.72 5.89
CA ARG A 342 -8.69 12.09 6.08
C ARG A 342 -7.67 12.19 7.21
N VAL A 343 -7.83 11.42 8.28
CA VAL A 343 -6.93 11.47 9.44
C VAL A 343 -5.75 10.51 9.34
N LEU A 344 -5.85 9.44 8.56
CA LEU A 344 -4.76 8.48 8.36
C LEU A 344 -3.68 9.05 7.41
N SER A 345 -2.93 10.03 7.88
CA SER A 345 -1.81 10.63 7.15
C SER A 345 -0.67 9.61 6.88
N PRO A 346 0.25 9.88 5.93
CA PRO A 346 1.39 9.00 5.66
C PRO A 346 2.24 8.69 6.88
N CYS A 347 2.44 9.67 7.78
CA CYS A 347 3.22 9.49 9.01
C CYS A 347 2.51 8.59 10.02
N ILE A 348 1.18 8.71 10.17
CA ILE A 348 0.37 7.84 11.03
C ILE A 348 0.40 6.40 10.51
N ARG A 349 0.25 6.21 9.19
CA ARG A 349 0.33 4.89 8.55
C ARG A 349 1.69 4.23 8.79
N GLN A 350 2.77 4.96 8.58
CA GLN A 350 4.13 4.46 8.79
C GLN A 350 4.36 4.05 10.26
N LYS A 351 3.87 4.85 11.22
CA LYS A 351 3.96 4.51 12.65
C LYS A 351 3.13 3.29 13.00
N ARG A 352 1.91 3.19 12.52
CA ARG A 352 1.04 2.02 12.69
C ARG A 352 1.71 0.74 12.19
N ASP A 353 2.29 0.78 10.99
CA ASP A 353 2.94 -0.37 10.38
C ASP A 353 4.21 -0.78 11.15
N ALA A 354 4.96 0.20 11.66
CA ALA A 354 6.12 -0.05 12.53
C ALA A 354 5.73 -0.67 13.88
N LEU A 355 4.62 -0.26 14.48
CA LEU A 355 4.07 -0.85 15.70
C LEU A 355 3.61 -2.29 15.44
N ALA A 356 2.84 -2.51 14.36
CA ALA A 356 2.32 -3.83 13.99
C ALA A 356 3.43 -4.85 13.68
N SER A 357 4.52 -4.41 13.04
CA SER A 357 5.66 -5.28 12.69
C SER A 357 6.38 -5.86 13.90
N ARG A 358 6.19 -5.30 15.08
CA ARG A 358 6.82 -5.75 16.32
C ARG A 358 6.21 -7.05 16.87
N GLY A 359 4.95 -7.33 16.56
CA GLY A 359 4.25 -8.54 17.01
C GLY A 359 4.02 -8.62 18.53
N ASP A 360 4.11 -7.50 19.24
CA ASP A 360 3.95 -7.42 20.68
C ASP A 360 2.47 -7.16 21.02
N PRO A 361 1.81 -8.03 21.82
CA PRO A 361 0.39 -7.87 22.15
C PRO A 361 0.06 -6.55 22.85
N GLU A 362 0.98 -5.95 23.60
CA GLU A 362 0.76 -4.65 24.26
C GLU A 362 0.53 -3.52 23.26
N PHE A 363 0.96 -3.69 21.99
CA PHE A 363 0.77 -2.69 20.95
C PHE A 363 -0.52 -2.84 20.14
N ALA A 364 -1.29 -3.91 20.36
CA ALA A 364 -2.56 -4.14 19.65
C ALA A 364 -3.62 -3.06 19.99
N GLU A 365 -3.51 -2.44 21.16
CA GLU A 365 -4.46 -1.44 21.65
C GLU A 365 -4.00 0.01 21.43
N ILE A 366 -2.80 0.23 20.84
CA ILE A 366 -2.26 1.58 20.64
C ILE A 366 -2.97 2.26 19.46
N ASP A 367 -3.68 3.33 19.76
CA ASP A 367 -4.23 4.22 18.74
C ASP A 367 -3.13 5.12 18.16
N SER A 368 -2.70 4.79 16.94
CA SER A 368 -1.64 5.52 16.25
C SER A 368 -2.01 6.96 15.90
N ILE A 369 -3.31 7.28 15.80
CA ILE A 369 -3.81 8.63 15.53
C ILE A 369 -3.66 9.49 16.78
N VAL A 370 -4.11 8.97 17.94
CA VAL A 370 -3.97 9.64 19.23
C VAL A 370 -2.49 9.84 19.57
N THR A 371 -1.70 8.79 19.40
CA THR A 371 -0.23 8.84 19.65
C THR A 371 0.47 9.88 18.77
N ASP A 372 0.09 10.04 17.49
CA ASP A 372 0.66 11.06 16.61
C ASP A 372 0.26 12.49 17.06
N ALA A 373 -1.02 12.68 17.44
CA ALA A 373 -1.52 13.97 17.91
C ALA A 373 -0.82 14.41 19.20
N GLU A 374 -0.69 13.52 20.20
CA GLU A 374 0.04 13.77 21.44
C GLU A 374 1.50 14.11 21.16
N ARG A 375 2.11 13.38 20.23
CA ARG A 375 3.50 13.59 19.83
C ARG A 375 3.73 14.94 19.19
N ARG A 376 2.88 15.36 18.26
CA ARG A 376 2.94 16.67 17.62
C ARG A 376 2.82 17.78 18.65
N SER A 377 1.89 17.63 19.59
CA SER A 377 1.69 18.58 20.69
C SER A 377 2.96 18.70 21.56
N SER A 378 3.55 17.56 21.95
CA SER A 378 4.78 17.52 22.73
C SER A 378 5.96 18.18 22.00
N LEU A 379 6.14 17.88 20.70
CA LEU A 379 7.21 18.47 19.88
C LEU A 379 7.06 19.98 19.69
N ALA A 380 5.84 20.47 19.45
CA ALA A 380 5.59 21.90 19.24
C ALA A 380 5.79 22.75 20.50
N GLY A 381 5.46 22.19 21.67
CA GLY A 381 5.59 22.89 22.95
C GLY A 381 6.98 22.84 23.60
N ALA A 382 7.91 22.07 23.04
CA ALA A 382 9.19 21.84 23.68
C ALA A 382 10.25 22.91 23.32
N PRO A 383 10.89 23.57 24.31
CA PRO A 383 12.02 24.44 24.05
C PRO A 383 13.23 23.62 23.60
N VAL A 384 13.71 23.87 22.38
CA VAL A 384 14.81 23.14 21.74
C VAL A 384 16.14 23.80 22.11
N GLY A 385 16.93 23.12 22.93
CA GLY A 385 18.27 23.57 23.30
C GLY A 385 19.39 22.83 22.59
N GLY A 386 19.09 21.69 21.95
CA GLY A 386 20.08 20.90 21.23
C GLY A 386 19.49 20.02 20.13
N ILE A 387 20.33 19.68 19.16
CA ILE A 387 20.03 18.70 18.11
C ILE A 387 21.14 17.67 18.02
N VAL A 388 20.77 16.41 17.86
CA VAL A 388 21.70 15.31 17.54
C VAL A 388 21.27 14.72 16.21
N LEU A 389 22.15 14.73 15.23
CA LEU A 389 21.92 14.31 13.86
C LEU A 389 22.72 13.05 13.56
N ASP A 390 22.08 12.00 13.06
CA ASP A 390 22.80 10.96 12.36
C ASP A 390 23.40 11.51 11.05
N TYR A 391 24.35 10.79 10.46
CA TYR A 391 25.07 11.28 9.27
C TYR A 391 24.58 10.63 7.99
N ASP A 392 24.71 9.29 7.87
CA ASP A 392 24.37 8.54 6.65
C ASP A 392 22.85 8.32 6.54
N GLY A 393 22.25 8.73 5.45
CA GLY A 393 20.78 8.68 5.28
C GLY A 393 20.04 9.87 5.92
N THR A 394 20.73 10.70 6.71
CA THR A 394 20.16 11.83 7.46
C THR A 394 20.76 13.16 7.01
N ILE A 395 22.07 13.39 7.18
CA ILE A 395 22.80 14.58 6.71
C ILE A 395 23.15 14.44 5.22
N VAL A 396 23.58 13.28 4.80
CA VAL A 396 23.84 12.92 3.40
C VAL A 396 22.93 11.77 3.01
N SER A 397 22.50 11.72 1.73
CA SER A 397 21.66 10.60 1.29
C SER A 397 22.47 9.30 1.26
N THR A 398 21.78 8.16 1.42
CA THR A 398 22.44 6.84 1.34
C THR A 398 23.02 6.60 -0.05
N ALA A 399 22.39 7.13 -1.11
CA ALA A 399 22.87 7.02 -2.48
C ALA A 399 24.14 7.85 -2.71
N ASP A 400 24.18 9.08 -2.14
CA ASP A 400 25.26 10.06 -2.33
C ASP A 400 26.15 10.16 -1.08
N ARG A 401 26.34 9.04 -0.39
CA ARG A 401 27.04 8.99 0.91
C ARG A 401 28.49 9.51 0.91
N TYR A 402 29.09 9.69 -0.26
CA TYR A 402 30.43 10.23 -0.43
C TYR A 402 30.44 11.71 -0.83
N GLU A 403 29.28 12.30 -1.04
CA GLU A 403 29.10 13.71 -1.31
C GLU A 403 29.18 14.53 -0.01
N LEU A 404 29.44 15.82 -0.14
CA LEU A 404 29.40 16.76 0.98
C LEU A 404 27.93 17.08 1.34
N PRO A 405 27.64 17.42 2.61
CA PRO A 405 26.35 17.94 3.00
C PRO A 405 25.89 19.12 2.13
N SER A 406 24.61 19.19 1.81
CA SER A 406 24.07 20.25 0.96
C SER A 406 24.22 21.64 1.61
N SER A 407 24.36 22.66 0.77
CA SER A 407 24.46 24.06 1.24
C SER A 407 23.29 24.49 2.11
N ASP A 408 22.08 24.04 1.77
CA ASP A 408 20.85 24.39 2.50
C ASP A 408 20.86 23.78 3.90
N LEU A 409 21.27 22.51 4.03
CA LEU A 409 21.39 21.85 5.32
C LEU A 409 22.48 22.51 6.19
N VAL A 410 23.63 22.82 5.59
CA VAL A 410 24.73 23.52 6.27
C VAL A 410 24.26 24.87 6.77
N ALA A 411 23.52 25.64 5.97
CA ALA A 411 22.96 26.93 6.36
C ALA A 411 22.03 26.83 7.59
N GLU A 412 21.16 25.79 7.63
CA GLU A 412 20.27 25.57 8.77
C GLU A 412 21.05 25.18 10.05
N ILE A 413 22.08 24.34 9.94
CA ILE A 413 22.94 24.01 11.08
C ILE A 413 23.64 25.26 11.63
N ILE A 414 24.20 26.11 10.76
CA ILE A 414 24.86 27.36 11.14
C ILE A 414 23.85 28.32 11.80
N ARG A 415 22.66 28.44 11.24
CA ARG A 415 21.58 29.29 11.77
C ARG A 415 21.20 28.88 13.20
N LEU A 416 20.92 27.56 13.41
CA LEU A 416 20.54 27.05 14.72
C LEU A 416 21.65 27.19 15.75
N LYS A 417 22.89 26.89 15.37
CA LYS A 417 24.05 27.05 16.28
C LYS A 417 24.24 28.52 16.66
N SER A 418 24.10 29.45 15.70
CA SER A 418 24.18 30.89 15.96
C SER A 418 23.04 31.42 16.83
N ALA A 419 21.88 30.73 16.81
CA ALA A 419 20.73 31.01 17.66
C ALA A 419 20.88 30.44 19.10
N GLY A 420 21.97 29.72 19.39
CA GLY A 420 22.26 29.17 20.71
C GLY A 420 21.82 27.72 20.89
N VAL A 421 21.39 27.02 19.82
CA VAL A 421 21.10 25.60 19.87
C VAL A 421 22.39 24.80 19.79
N GLU A 422 22.61 23.88 20.72
CA GLU A 422 23.77 23.00 20.71
C GLU A 422 23.63 21.93 19.60
N VAL A 423 24.74 21.63 18.90
CA VAL A 423 24.76 20.73 17.77
C VAL A 423 25.73 19.59 18.00
N ALA A 424 25.25 18.37 17.79
CA ALA A 424 26.09 17.18 17.78
C ALA A 424 25.72 16.26 16.60
N ILE A 425 26.73 15.55 16.11
CA ILE A 425 26.60 14.56 15.04
C ILE A 425 26.94 13.17 15.61
N ALA A 426 26.09 12.18 15.36
CA ALA A 426 26.30 10.80 15.78
C ALA A 426 26.43 9.90 14.55
N THR A 427 27.58 9.33 14.29
CA THR A 427 27.84 8.59 13.05
C THR A 427 28.51 7.23 13.30
N GLY A 428 28.18 6.23 12.49
CA GLY A 428 28.96 4.97 12.41
C GLY A 428 30.33 5.15 11.74
N ARG A 429 30.54 6.26 11.02
CA ARG A 429 31.81 6.53 10.38
C ARG A 429 32.91 6.89 11.38
N GLY A 430 34.15 6.72 10.95
CA GLY A 430 35.31 7.30 11.62
C GLY A 430 35.59 8.72 11.12
N GLY A 431 36.87 9.09 11.00
CA GLY A 431 37.32 10.47 10.72
C GLY A 431 36.77 11.14 9.46
N SER A 432 36.30 10.37 8.46
CA SER A 432 35.81 10.93 7.20
C SER A 432 34.60 11.88 7.38
N ALA A 433 33.65 11.53 8.26
CA ALA A 433 32.52 12.42 8.52
C ALA A 433 32.97 13.77 9.11
N GLY A 434 33.94 13.75 10.02
CA GLY A 434 34.53 14.99 10.56
C GLY A 434 35.28 15.81 9.51
N GLU A 435 36.00 15.14 8.60
CA GLU A 435 36.67 15.83 7.47
C GLU A 435 35.66 16.54 6.58
N ASP A 436 34.57 15.86 6.22
CA ASP A 436 33.51 16.45 5.37
C ASP A 436 32.85 17.64 6.08
N LEU A 437 32.53 17.49 7.36
CA LEU A 437 31.92 18.57 8.18
C LEU A 437 32.86 19.76 8.32
N ARG A 438 34.19 19.56 8.54
CA ARG A 438 35.15 20.66 8.64
C ARG A 438 35.32 21.44 7.33
N ARG A 439 35.04 20.80 6.17
CA ARG A 439 35.07 21.49 4.86
C ARG A 439 33.90 22.44 4.65
N VAL A 440 32.74 22.15 5.27
CA VAL A 440 31.50 22.88 5.01
C VAL A 440 31.06 23.77 6.17
N LEU A 441 31.46 23.48 7.43
CA LEU A 441 31.14 24.31 8.58
C LEU A 441 32.26 25.34 8.87
N PRO A 442 31.92 26.57 9.29
CA PRO A 442 32.91 27.58 9.68
C PRO A 442 33.85 27.10 10.78
N GLU A 443 35.14 27.38 10.66
CA GLU A 443 36.17 26.95 11.61
C GLU A 443 35.85 27.41 13.06
N ALA A 444 35.29 28.59 13.23
CA ALA A 444 34.88 29.13 14.53
C ALA A 444 33.85 28.22 15.27
N MET A 445 33.15 27.37 14.56
CA MET A 445 32.15 26.43 15.14
C MET A 445 32.76 25.09 15.51
N HIS A 446 33.93 24.72 14.99
CA HIS A 446 34.49 23.37 15.13
C HIS A 446 34.71 22.96 16.61
N ALA A 447 35.12 23.88 17.48
CA ALA A 447 35.31 23.61 18.91
C ALA A 447 33.98 23.37 19.66
N SER A 448 32.86 23.89 19.14
CA SER A 448 31.57 23.88 19.82
C SER A 448 30.62 22.81 19.27
N VAL A 449 30.88 22.22 18.10
CA VAL A 449 30.11 21.10 17.53
C VAL A 449 30.72 19.79 18.02
N LEU A 450 29.89 18.88 18.58
CA LEU A 450 30.34 17.56 19.00
C LEU A 450 30.17 16.55 17.84
N VAL A 451 31.11 15.60 17.74
CA VAL A 451 30.97 14.46 16.84
C VAL A 451 31.24 13.17 17.61
N GLY A 452 30.27 12.27 17.62
CA GLY A 452 30.40 10.91 18.11
C GLY A 452 30.67 9.96 16.93
N TYR A 453 31.92 9.62 16.77
CA TYR A 453 32.40 8.68 15.78
C TYR A 453 32.19 7.23 16.23
N TYR A 454 32.20 6.29 15.29
CA TYR A 454 32.14 4.86 15.60
C TYR A 454 30.91 4.49 16.43
N ASN A 455 29.75 4.94 15.99
CA ASN A 455 28.47 4.78 16.70
C ASN A 455 28.48 5.33 18.14
N GLY A 456 29.21 6.44 18.36
CA GLY A 456 29.35 7.07 19.68
C GLY A 456 30.44 6.45 20.57
N GLY A 457 31.26 5.52 20.04
CA GLY A 457 32.39 4.97 20.74
C GLY A 457 33.53 5.95 21.04
N HIS A 458 33.51 7.11 20.33
CA HIS A 458 34.48 8.19 20.57
C HIS A 458 33.83 9.55 20.32
N VAL A 459 33.57 10.32 21.37
CA VAL A 459 32.88 11.61 21.33
C VAL A 459 33.87 12.74 21.61
N VAL A 460 34.10 13.60 20.60
CA VAL A 460 35.04 14.71 20.68
C VAL A 460 34.49 15.94 19.92
N PRO A 461 35.02 17.17 20.16
CA PRO A 461 34.74 18.33 19.31
C PRO A 461 35.18 18.08 17.85
N LEU A 462 34.45 18.68 16.91
CA LEU A 462 34.76 18.62 15.47
C LEU A 462 36.18 19.16 15.14
N SER A 463 36.74 20.05 15.99
CA SER A 463 38.10 20.55 15.85
C SER A 463 39.17 19.48 16.01
N VAL A 464 38.86 18.32 16.61
CA VAL A 464 39.80 17.19 16.74
C VAL A 464 39.89 16.43 15.42
N ASP A 465 41.09 16.39 14.84
CA ASP A 465 41.36 15.58 13.67
C ASP A 465 41.77 14.15 14.11
N LEU A 466 40.93 13.16 13.83
CA LEU A 466 41.17 11.77 14.17
C LEU A 466 42.37 11.14 13.41
N ARG A 467 42.88 11.75 12.34
CA ARG A 467 44.13 11.31 11.70
C ARG A 467 45.35 11.68 12.53
N ALA A 468 45.30 12.88 13.11
CA ALA A 468 46.39 13.37 13.97
C ALA A 468 46.27 12.86 15.42
N GLN A 469 45.04 12.66 15.89
CA GLN A 469 44.72 12.23 17.25
C GLN A 469 43.74 11.04 17.21
N PRO A 470 44.18 9.84 16.81
CA PRO A 470 43.31 8.69 16.76
C PRO A 470 42.87 8.28 18.18
N PRO A 471 41.68 7.64 18.35
CA PRO A 471 41.26 7.08 19.63
C PRO A 471 42.25 6.00 20.10
N THR A 472 42.33 5.79 21.40
CA THR A 472 43.12 4.69 21.99
C THR A 472 42.55 3.35 21.51
N SER A 473 43.46 2.44 21.12
CA SER A 473 43.06 1.11 20.67
C SER A 473 42.50 0.28 21.83
N ASP A 474 41.33 -0.31 21.58
CA ASP A 474 40.68 -1.21 22.53
C ASP A 474 41.19 -2.65 22.34
N GLU A 475 41.54 -3.33 23.44
CA GLU A 475 42.12 -4.68 23.40
C GLU A 475 41.11 -5.72 22.85
N ALA A 476 39.83 -5.61 23.18
CA ALA A 476 38.81 -6.54 22.69
C ALA A 476 38.56 -6.36 21.18
N VAL A 477 38.60 -5.11 20.67
CA VAL A 477 38.53 -4.83 19.24
C VAL A 477 39.76 -5.39 18.51
N ALA A 478 40.95 -5.23 19.06
CA ALA A 478 42.18 -5.74 18.47
C ALA A 478 42.16 -7.29 18.42
N SER A 479 41.75 -7.94 19.52
CA SER A 479 41.61 -9.41 19.62
C SER A 479 40.60 -9.95 18.59
N ALA A 480 39.38 -9.37 18.57
CA ALA A 480 38.33 -9.76 17.64
C ALA A 480 38.75 -9.52 16.17
N GLY A 481 39.45 -8.41 15.91
CA GLY A 481 39.99 -8.10 14.58
C GLY A 481 41.00 -9.12 14.09
N ALA A 482 41.88 -9.56 14.97
CA ALA A 482 42.86 -10.60 14.67
C ALA A 482 42.17 -11.96 14.39
N ALA A 483 41.17 -12.33 15.21
CA ALA A 483 40.41 -13.56 15.05
C ALA A 483 39.63 -13.58 13.73
N LEU A 484 38.94 -12.48 13.39
CA LEU A 484 38.18 -12.32 12.13
C LEU A 484 39.11 -12.32 10.91
N GLY A 485 40.28 -11.68 11.02
CA GLY A 485 41.28 -11.65 9.95
C GLY A 485 41.95 -13.02 9.69
N ALA A 486 42.00 -13.89 10.68
CA ALA A 486 42.51 -15.26 10.55
C ALA A 486 41.47 -16.24 9.97
N ASP A 487 40.19 -15.85 9.91
CA ASP A 487 39.12 -16.68 9.39
C ASP A 487 39.09 -16.62 7.85
N VAL A 488 39.59 -17.69 7.21
CA VAL A 488 39.73 -17.79 5.74
C VAL A 488 38.38 -17.69 5.02
N ASP A 489 37.33 -18.26 5.61
CA ASP A 489 35.99 -18.21 5.02
C ASP A 489 35.44 -16.76 5.02
N LEU A 490 35.52 -16.08 6.14
CA LEU A 490 35.13 -14.67 6.27
C LEU A 490 35.98 -13.78 5.34
N ALA A 491 37.30 -13.97 5.30
CA ALA A 491 38.17 -13.17 4.44
C ALA A 491 37.86 -13.32 2.93
N SER A 492 37.26 -14.45 2.54
CA SER A 492 36.85 -14.71 1.14
C SER A 492 35.50 -14.13 0.76
N ARG A 493 34.68 -13.70 1.75
CA ARG A 493 33.27 -13.27 1.57
C ARG A 493 33.01 -11.81 1.97
N CYS A 494 33.96 -11.18 2.64
CA CYS A 494 33.78 -9.82 3.11
C CYS A 494 35.11 -9.06 3.23
N ARG A 495 35.02 -7.74 3.18
CA ARG A 495 36.14 -6.85 3.47
C ARG A 495 36.11 -6.43 4.93
N LEU A 496 37.23 -6.63 5.60
CA LEU A 496 37.41 -6.24 7.00
C LEU A 496 38.23 -4.95 7.09
N LYS A 497 37.71 -4.01 7.89
CA LYS A 497 38.46 -2.80 8.27
C LYS A 497 38.52 -2.73 9.79
N VAL A 498 39.69 -3.04 10.36
CA VAL A 498 39.89 -2.98 11.81
C VAL A 498 40.40 -1.58 12.18
N GLY A 499 39.65 -0.89 13.03
CA GLY A 499 40.02 0.39 13.61
C GLY A 499 40.34 0.26 15.10
N ALA A 500 40.59 1.38 15.81
CA ALA A 500 40.92 1.38 17.22
C ALA A 500 39.74 0.95 18.12
N VAL A 501 38.53 1.31 17.79
CA VAL A 501 37.31 1.10 18.61
C VAL A 501 36.16 0.45 17.83
N GLN A 502 36.40 0.11 16.56
CA GLN A 502 35.39 -0.50 15.68
C GLN A 502 36.05 -1.41 14.63
N ILE A 503 35.38 -2.53 14.32
CA ILE A 503 35.64 -3.33 13.13
C ILE A 503 34.44 -3.19 12.19
N THR A 504 34.69 -2.79 10.96
CA THR A 504 33.64 -2.75 9.92
C THR A 504 33.79 -3.94 8.98
N ILE A 505 32.74 -4.72 8.84
CA ILE A 505 32.64 -5.92 8.01
C ILE A 505 31.68 -5.61 6.86
N THR A 506 32.20 -5.55 5.65
CA THR A 506 31.41 -5.26 4.45
C THR A 506 31.31 -6.53 3.62
N PRO A 507 30.13 -7.18 3.53
CA PRO A 507 29.94 -8.35 2.68
C PRO A 507 30.15 -8.01 1.20
N ASP A 508 30.73 -8.92 0.44
CA ASP A 508 30.86 -8.77 -1.02
C ASP A 508 29.51 -8.93 -1.72
N ARG A 509 28.56 -9.64 -1.07
CA ARG A 509 27.18 -9.81 -1.54
C ARG A 509 26.18 -9.33 -0.47
N PRO A 510 25.31 -8.37 -0.81
CA PRO A 510 24.35 -7.83 0.16
C PRO A 510 23.44 -8.88 0.83
N GLY A 511 23.10 -9.96 0.14
CA GLY A 511 22.26 -11.04 0.68
C GLY A 511 22.90 -11.90 1.78
N GLU A 512 24.21 -11.78 2.02
CA GLU A 512 24.93 -12.56 3.03
C GLU A 512 25.00 -11.88 4.40
N ILE A 513 24.51 -10.63 4.50
CA ILE A 513 24.63 -9.83 5.73
C ILE A 513 23.97 -10.48 6.95
N ASP A 514 22.82 -11.14 6.77
CA ASP A 514 22.08 -11.77 7.88
C ASP A 514 22.79 -13.01 8.39
N GLU A 515 23.37 -13.82 7.51
CA GLU A 515 24.17 -14.99 7.87
C GLU A 515 25.45 -14.60 8.63
N LEU A 516 26.15 -13.59 8.10
CA LEU A 516 27.34 -13.05 8.73
C LEU A 516 27.03 -12.43 10.10
N LEU A 517 25.92 -11.72 10.22
CA LEU A 517 25.47 -11.14 11.49
C LEU A 517 25.31 -12.22 12.57
N LEU A 518 24.61 -13.31 12.27
CA LEU A 518 24.41 -14.44 13.19
C LEU A 518 25.74 -15.09 13.62
N ARG A 519 26.74 -15.08 12.75
CA ARG A 519 28.06 -15.59 13.05
C ARG A 519 28.85 -14.64 13.96
N ILE A 520 28.79 -13.33 13.66
CA ILE A 520 29.46 -12.29 14.45
C ILE A 520 28.86 -12.20 15.86
N GLU A 521 27.55 -12.32 16.01
CA GLU A 521 26.87 -12.31 17.31
C GLU A 521 27.30 -13.49 18.23
N LYS A 522 27.88 -14.56 17.68
CA LYS A 522 28.40 -15.72 18.44
C LYS A 522 29.86 -15.60 18.81
N MET A 523 30.53 -14.50 18.46
CA MET A 523 31.92 -14.27 18.88
C MET A 523 32.01 -14.15 20.40
N GLN A 524 33.10 -14.66 20.97
CA GLN A 524 33.31 -14.70 22.41
C GLN A 524 33.25 -13.30 23.04
N GLU A 525 33.88 -12.31 22.44
CA GLU A 525 33.92 -10.94 22.93
C GLU A 525 32.53 -10.28 22.91
N VAL A 526 31.67 -10.67 21.97
CA VAL A 526 30.27 -10.21 21.88
C VAL A 526 29.41 -10.91 22.95
N LEU A 527 29.55 -12.22 23.09
CA LEU A 527 28.82 -13.00 24.11
C LEU A 527 29.20 -12.59 25.54
N GLU A 528 30.46 -12.20 25.76
CA GLU A 528 30.97 -11.69 27.06
C GLU A 528 30.55 -10.21 27.29
N GLY A 529 29.91 -9.56 26.33
CA GLY A 529 29.51 -8.16 26.45
C GLY A 529 30.68 -7.17 26.40
N LYS A 530 31.86 -7.57 25.94
CA LYS A 530 33.01 -6.69 25.72
C LYS A 530 32.86 -5.85 24.45
N LEU A 531 32.18 -6.41 23.44
CA LEU A 531 31.86 -5.78 22.17
C LEU A 531 30.37 -5.81 21.90
N ARG A 532 29.90 -4.87 21.09
CA ARG A 532 28.53 -4.82 20.58
C ARG A 532 28.54 -4.93 19.05
N VAL A 533 27.44 -5.44 18.50
CA VAL A 533 27.23 -5.51 17.07
C VAL A 533 26.17 -4.48 16.67
N ALA A 534 26.49 -3.68 15.69
CA ALA A 534 25.56 -2.74 15.05
C ALA A 534 25.46 -3.09 13.54
N ARG A 535 24.27 -3.01 13.01
CA ARG A 535 24.01 -3.27 11.58
C ARG A 535 23.68 -1.97 10.85
N SER A 536 24.26 -1.78 9.68
CA SER A 536 23.83 -0.79 8.70
C SER A 536 23.24 -1.47 7.46
N GLY A 537 22.72 -0.71 6.52
CA GLY A 537 22.15 -1.27 5.28
C GLY A 537 23.14 -2.06 4.41
N HIS A 538 24.45 -1.98 4.66
CA HIS A 538 25.50 -2.55 3.81
C HIS A 538 26.75 -3.06 4.57
N SER A 539 26.78 -2.93 5.90
CA SER A 539 27.89 -3.43 6.74
C SER A 539 27.41 -3.86 8.11
N ILE A 540 28.25 -4.67 8.76
CA ILE A 540 28.15 -5.01 10.17
C ILE A 540 29.32 -4.31 10.87
N ASP A 541 29.03 -3.54 11.91
CA ASP A 541 30.03 -2.90 12.74
C ASP A 541 30.10 -3.59 14.09
N VAL A 542 31.28 -4.07 14.45
CA VAL A 542 31.59 -4.58 15.80
C VAL A 542 32.30 -3.47 16.54
N VAL A 543 31.69 -2.97 17.62
CA VAL A 543 32.12 -1.76 18.33
C VAL A 543 32.37 -2.05 19.81
N VAL A 544 33.10 -1.20 20.49
CA VAL A 544 33.29 -1.26 21.93
C VAL A 544 31.97 -1.28 22.69
N ALA A 545 31.88 -1.95 23.81
CA ALA A 545 30.63 -2.19 24.56
C ALA A 545 29.87 -0.91 24.92
N HIS A 546 30.57 0.17 25.22
CA HIS A 546 29.97 1.47 25.57
C HIS A 546 29.54 2.30 24.36
N ALA A 547 29.88 1.87 23.13
CA ALA A 547 29.49 2.61 21.92
C ALA A 547 27.96 2.63 21.78
N SER A 548 27.39 3.81 21.82
CA SER A 548 25.99 4.06 21.57
C SER A 548 25.83 5.51 21.08
N LYS A 549 24.97 5.75 20.13
CA LYS A 549 24.63 7.12 19.74
C LYS A 549 24.03 7.91 20.92
N MET A 550 23.59 7.24 21.97
CA MET A 550 23.13 7.86 23.20
C MET A 550 24.25 8.55 23.99
N THR A 551 25.50 8.10 23.90
CA THR A 551 26.64 8.79 24.53
C THR A 551 26.83 10.21 23.99
N VAL A 552 26.49 10.42 22.70
CA VAL A 552 26.51 11.75 22.07
C VAL A 552 25.41 12.65 22.64
N VAL A 553 24.22 12.09 22.87
CA VAL A 553 23.09 12.80 23.49
C VAL A 553 23.45 13.23 24.92
N GLU A 554 24.06 12.33 25.69
CA GLU A 554 24.50 12.61 27.07
C GLU A 554 25.59 13.67 27.12
N ALA A 555 26.59 13.57 26.24
CA ALA A 555 27.63 14.58 26.12
C ALA A 555 27.08 15.97 25.72
N LEU A 556 26.10 16.02 24.83
CA LEU A 556 25.41 17.26 24.46
C LEU A 556 24.58 17.80 25.62
N ARG A 557 23.84 16.93 26.32
CA ARG A 557 23.03 17.31 27.50
C ARG A 557 23.85 18.02 28.57
N ALA A 558 25.08 17.59 28.81
CA ALA A 558 25.99 18.21 29.77
C ALA A 558 26.40 19.68 29.41
N ARG A 559 26.19 20.10 28.17
CA ARG A 559 26.49 21.44 27.68
C ARG A 559 25.29 22.38 27.64
N MET A 560 24.08 21.86 27.88
CA MET A 560 22.82 22.56 27.70
C MET A 560 22.27 23.13 29.02
N ARG A 561 21.42 24.12 28.89
CA ARG A 561 20.61 24.64 30.00
C ARG A 561 19.58 23.61 30.46
N ALA A 562 19.29 23.57 31.73
CA ALA A 562 18.21 22.78 32.29
C ALA A 562 16.85 23.16 31.67
N GLY A 563 15.95 22.20 31.51
CA GLY A 563 14.61 22.45 30.97
C GLY A 563 14.48 22.41 29.44
N HIS A 564 15.59 22.57 28.69
CA HIS A 564 15.54 22.48 27.22
C HIS A 564 15.64 21.03 26.74
N GLN A 565 15.02 20.75 25.59
CA GLN A 565 14.99 19.42 24.98
C GLN A 565 16.04 19.25 23.88
N ILE A 566 16.42 17.99 23.65
CA ILE A 566 17.27 17.58 22.52
C ILE A 566 16.37 16.88 21.50
N LEU A 567 16.28 17.45 20.30
CA LEU A 567 15.71 16.73 19.15
C LEU A 567 16.77 15.79 18.59
N THR A 568 16.39 14.54 18.33
CA THR A 568 17.27 13.54 17.72
C THR A 568 16.75 13.14 16.35
N PHE A 569 17.66 13.05 15.37
CA PHE A 569 17.31 12.76 13.98
C PHE A 569 18.11 11.57 13.47
N GLY A 570 17.46 10.69 12.70
CA GLY A 570 18.06 9.52 12.07
C GLY A 570 17.13 8.96 11.00
N ASP A 571 17.66 8.09 10.14
CA ASP A 571 16.90 7.46 9.06
C ASP A 571 16.52 5.98 9.37
N SER A 572 17.22 5.34 10.30
CA SER A 572 17.19 3.89 10.52
C SER A 572 16.62 3.53 11.89
N GLY A 573 15.35 3.89 12.14
CA GLY A 573 14.66 3.69 13.43
C GLY A 573 14.04 2.30 13.63
N ALA A 574 13.93 1.48 12.58
CA ALA A 574 13.40 0.13 12.70
C ALA A 574 14.25 -0.75 13.64
N ARG A 575 13.68 -1.86 14.13
CA ARG A 575 14.38 -2.82 15.00
C ARG A 575 15.65 -3.34 14.31
N GLY A 576 16.78 -3.20 14.99
CA GLY A 576 18.09 -3.56 14.45
C GLY A 576 18.74 -2.48 13.58
N GLY A 577 18.06 -1.37 13.32
CA GLY A 577 18.65 -0.20 12.69
C GLY A 577 19.63 0.52 13.64
N ASN A 578 20.66 1.15 13.08
CA ASN A 578 21.73 1.82 13.84
C ASN A 578 21.25 3.07 14.60
N ASP A 579 20.06 3.62 14.24
CA ASP A 579 19.42 4.76 14.93
C ASP A 579 18.31 4.34 15.88
N CYS A 580 18.05 3.05 16.03
CA CYS A 580 16.92 2.55 16.83
C CYS A 580 16.95 3.10 18.27
N GLU A 581 18.12 3.17 18.91
CA GLU A 581 18.27 3.72 20.27
C GLU A 581 18.06 5.25 20.26
N LEU A 582 18.64 5.96 19.30
CA LEU A 582 18.54 7.40 19.14
C LEU A 582 17.08 7.83 18.89
N LEU A 583 16.38 7.10 18.05
CA LEU A 583 15.00 7.34 17.64
C LEU A 583 13.95 6.75 18.59
N SER A 584 14.35 5.96 19.59
CA SER A 584 13.43 5.49 20.64
C SER A 584 13.11 6.54 21.69
N ARG A 585 13.73 7.71 21.60
CA ARG A 585 13.55 8.83 22.55
C ARG A 585 12.25 9.58 22.29
N GLU A 586 11.77 10.25 23.33
CA GLU A 586 10.56 11.08 23.27
C GLU A 586 10.64 12.18 22.19
N PHE A 587 11.76 12.84 22.00
CA PHE A 587 11.97 13.89 21.02
C PHE A 587 12.77 13.42 19.79
N GLY A 588 12.60 12.14 19.40
CA GLY A 588 13.15 11.60 18.17
C GLY A 588 12.27 11.91 16.95
N ILE A 589 12.84 12.35 15.86
CA ILE A 589 12.18 12.60 14.58
C ILE A 589 12.89 11.75 13.53
N SER A 590 12.18 10.82 12.93
CA SER A 590 12.74 10.01 11.87
C SER A 590 12.61 10.70 10.52
N VAL A 591 13.71 10.71 9.76
CA VAL A 591 13.73 11.10 8.34
C VAL A 591 13.75 9.89 7.40
N GLY A 592 13.51 8.70 7.92
CA GLY A 592 13.45 7.43 7.19
C GLY A 592 12.48 6.48 7.87
N THR A 593 12.95 5.31 8.28
CA THR A 593 12.13 4.33 9.00
C THR A 593 11.92 4.77 10.46
N VAL A 594 10.70 4.57 10.98
CA VAL A 594 10.34 4.98 12.35
C VAL A 594 10.51 3.84 13.36
N CYS A 595 10.66 4.21 14.63
CA CYS A 595 10.75 3.26 15.73
C CYS A 595 9.38 2.61 16.01
N GLY A 596 9.37 1.29 16.18
CA GLY A 596 8.19 0.51 16.56
C GLY A 596 7.82 0.57 18.05
N ARG A 597 8.17 1.65 18.77
CA ARG A 597 7.74 1.92 20.17
C ARG A 597 6.75 3.09 20.16
N ALA A 598 5.69 3.01 20.94
CA ALA A 598 4.67 4.07 21.01
C ALA A 598 5.27 5.45 21.33
N GLY A 599 6.06 5.57 22.37
CA GLY A 599 6.74 6.81 22.77
C GLY A 599 8.02 7.15 21.97
N GLY A 600 8.37 6.36 20.94
CA GLY A 600 9.55 6.61 20.11
C GLY A 600 9.26 7.54 18.93
N SER A 601 10.23 7.66 18.02
CA SER A 601 10.16 8.58 16.88
C SER A 601 8.93 8.40 16.00
N HIS A 602 8.49 9.53 15.45
CA HIS A 602 7.59 9.61 14.31
C HIS A 602 8.32 10.26 13.13
N SER A 603 7.86 10.02 11.93
CA SER A 603 8.17 10.86 10.78
C SER A 603 7.15 12.00 10.71
N LEU A 604 7.56 13.17 10.23
CA LEU A 604 6.63 14.28 9.99
C LEU A 604 6.10 14.29 8.55
N PHE A 605 6.74 13.56 7.64
CA PHE A 605 6.40 13.53 6.22
C PHE A 605 6.08 12.11 5.71
N GLY A 606 6.13 11.10 6.58
CA GLY A 606 6.01 9.70 6.17
C GLY A 606 7.15 9.30 5.23
N THR A 607 6.79 8.58 4.16
CA THR A 607 7.74 8.12 3.13
C THR A 607 7.86 9.08 1.94
N ARG A 608 7.12 10.21 1.94
CA ARG A 608 7.10 11.16 0.80
C ARG A 608 8.34 12.04 0.72
N ILE A 609 8.82 12.49 1.86
CA ILE A 609 10.04 13.29 1.97
C ILE A 609 10.91 12.63 3.01
N ILE A 610 12.08 12.16 2.61
CA ILE A 610 13.01 11.40 3.46
C ILE A 610 14.43 11.98 3.42
N GLY A 611 15.26 11.52 4.33
CA GLY A 611 16.68 11.85 4.37
C GLY A 611 16.97 13.35 4.53
N PRO A 612 18.02 13.85 3.87
CA PRO A 612 18.45 15.26 3.98
C PRO A 612 17.36 16.27 3.65
N GLN A 613 16.47 15.96 2.70
CA GLN A 613 15.37 16.86 2.33
C GLN A 613 14.35 17.03 3.45
N ALA A 614 14.00 15.94 4.15
CA ALA A 614 13.14 15.99 5.33
C ALA A 614 13.84 16.77 6.46
N LEU A 615 15.11 16.48 6.70
CA LEU A 615 15.89 17.15 7.74
C LEU A 615 15.94 18.68 7.54
N VAL A 616 16.27 19.16 6.34
CA VAL A 616 16.30 20.59 6.02
C VAL A 616 14.96 21.27 6.36
N LYS A 617 13.84 20.65 5.95
CA LYS A 617 12.51 21.19 6.25
C LYS A 617 12.24 21.28 7.75
N VAL A 618 12.56 20.24 8.51
CA VAL A 618 12.33 20.23 9.97
C VAL A 618 13.25 21.24 10.67
N LEU A 619 14.54 21.28 10.35
CA LEU A 619 15.45 22.26 10.93
C LEU A 619 15.01 23.70 10.58
N GLY A 620 14.59 23.93 9.33
CA GLY A 620 14.05 25.20 8.87
C GLY A 620 12.80 25.67 9.61
N ALA A 621 12.01 24.74 10.18
CA ALA A 621 10.83 25.05 10.97
C ALA A 621 11.11 25.31 12.46
N ILE A 622 12.36 25.15 12.93
CA ILE A 622 12.73 25.53 14.31
C ILE A 622 12.92 27.05 14.34
N ARG A 623 12.05 27.75 15.06
CA ARG A 623 11.98 29.23 15.12
C ARG A 623 12.10 29.72 16.55
N ARG A 624 12.50 30.99 16.69
CA ARG A 624 12.49 31.68 17.97
C ARG A 624 11.05 32.12 18.31
N THR A 625 10.59 31.78 19.50
CA THR A 625 9.30 32.22 20.04
C THR A 625 9.39 33.65 20.62
N GLU A 626 8.26 34.24 20.97
CA GLU A 626 8.19 35.55 21.66
C GLU A 626 8.92 35.54 23.02
N ASP A 627 8.92 34.38 23.70
CA ASP A 627 9.62 34.17 24.97
C ASP A 627 11.15 34.01 24.80
N GLY A 628 11.63 33.95 23.56
CA GLY A 628 13.05 33.89 23.23
C GLY A 628 13.59 32.46 23.06
N ASP A 629 12.80 31.43 23.33
CA ASP A 629 13.18 30.03 23.14
C ASP A 629 13.09 29.60 21.67
N MET A 630 13.88 28.62 21.29
CA MET A 630 13.77 27.95 19.99
C MET A 630 12.77 26.79 20.08
N CYS A 631 11.72 26.81 19.27
CA CYS A 631 10.70 25.74 19.23
C CYS A 631 10.41 25.29 17.80
N LEU A 632 9.93 24.06 17.64
CA LEU A 632 9.51 23.54 16.35
C LEU A 632 8.11 24.08 15.99
N ASN A 633 8.04 24.89 14.93
CA ASN A 633 6.79 25.42 14.41
C ASN A 633 6.20 24.45 13.38
N LEU A 634 5.30 23.57 13.81
CA LEU A 634 4.67 22.56 12.92
C LEU A 634 3.87 23.18 11.76
N PRO A 635 3.14 24.31 11.91
CA PRO A 635 2.48 24.97 10.79
C PRO A 635 3.39 25.31 9.60
N ASP A 636 4.67 25.66 9.84
CA ASP A 636 5.64 25.96 8.77
C ASP A 636 5.96 24.74 7.90
N LEU A 637 5.66 23.53 8.38
CA LEU A 637 5.91 22.29 7.65
C LEU A 637 4.80 21.95 6.65
N HIS A 638 3.67 22.64 6.68
CA HIS A 638 2.51 22.42 5.81
C HIS A 638 2.09 20.94 5.72
N LEU A 639 2.09 20.26 6.88
CA LEU A 639 1.86 18.81 6.97
C LEU A 639 0.49 18.39 6.42
N ASP A 640 -0.51 19.26 6.51
CA ASP A 640 -1.88 19.02 6.05
C ASP A 640 -2.08 19.29 4.55
N ASN A 641 -1.17 20.05 3.91
CA ASN A 641 -1.20 20.35 2.47
C ASN A 641 -0.42 19.33 1.63
N ALA A 642 0.09 18.28 2.24
CA ALA A 642 0.80 17.19 1.58
C ALA A 642 -0.14 16.03 1.17
N VAL A 643 -1.45 16.34 1.00
CA VAL A 643 -2.45 15.43 0.42
C VAL A 643 -2.63 15.73 -1.06
#